data_0f702b89f3e4ec25cd891826076d091d
#
_entry.id   0f702b89f3e4ec25cd891826076d091d
#
_cell.length_a   1.000
_cell.length_b   1.000
_cell.length_c   1.000
_cell.angle_alpha   90.00
_cell.angle_beta   90.00
_cell.angle_gamma   90.00
#
_symmetry.space_group_name_H-M   'P 1'
#
loop_
_entity.id
_entity.type
_entity.pdbx_description
1 polymer ?
#
loop_
_entity_poly.entity_id
_entity_poly.type
_entity_poly.pdbx_seq_one_letter_code
_entity_poly.pdbx_strand_id
1 'polypeptide(L)'
;MEENLESIEGYVDHIIYRNADNGYTVLVLVCNEEEETCVGVFSDIAEGENIKAKGSYTEHPTYGRQFQVKSFEEKAPQDEVAIERYLGSGAIKGIGIALAARIVRRFKADTFRIIEEEPERLAEIKGISQRKAMEIADQVNQKKDLRQAMIFLQQYGINTTLAVKIYKTYGLEIYGILKENPYRMADDVEGVGFRTADEIASRVGIRTDSDFRIRSGIQYVLLQAAGEGHTYLPMQELTQRASRLLEVDPEHIEQHYMNLAMDRKIIMRQVEDSTQIYAATYFYMEANTATRLTQLNAVFDVPDIEIEDRIRKIEKKTGMDLDEHQVEAVKEAVRNGVLVITGGPGTGKTTTINTIIRYFELSGEDIMLAAPTGRAAKRMSETTGYEARTIHRMLELNGGMEGNAGFERNEQNPLETNLIIIDEMSMVDISLMNSLLKAILPGTRLILVGDVNQLPSVGAGSVLKDIIDSKMFPTVMLTKIFRQASTSDIIVNAHKINRGEKVSLDNKSMDFFFLKRYEADKIINVTLQLIKQKLPKFVGASEYDIQVLTPMRKGLLGVERLNTILQMYLNPPSDRKKEKEHGAIVFREGDKVMQIKNNYQLEWEIRSKYGLCIDKGTGVFNGDTGIIEEINDFAETITVNFDEGRMVEYSYKLLDELELAYAVTIHKSQGSEYPAVVIPLLSGPRMLMNRNLLYTAVTRAKKCVTIVGDDTTFEQMIENNSQQRRYSGLKDRLLENKEEA
;
A
#
# COMPACT_ATOMS: atom_id res chain seq x y z
N MET A 1 -34.43 14.58 -3.78
CA MET A 1 -35.60 13.90 -3.18
C MET A 1 -35.33 13.93 -1.68
N GLU A 2 -36.18 14.61 -0.91
CA GLU A 2 -36.13 14.56 0.56
C GLU A 2 -36.50 13.13 0.93
N GLU A 3 -35.54 12.38 1.47
CA GLU A 3 -35.79 11.05 2.02
C GLU A 3 -36.69 11.21 3.25
N ASN A 4 -37.86 10.58 3.25
CA ASN A 4 -38.71 10.50 4.42
C ASN A 4 -37.98 9.73 5.53
N LEU A 5 -37.34 10.46 6.43
CA LEU A 5 -36.70 9.89 7.62
C LEU A 5 -37.78 9.65 8.68
N GLU A 6 -37.96 8.40 9.07
CA GLU A 6 -38.76 8.00 10.21
C GLU A 6 -38.00 8.12 11.51
N SER A 7 -38.71 8.25 12.62
CA SER A 7 -38.09 8.32 13.95
C SER A 7 -38.68 7.26 14.85
N ILE A 8 -37.82 6.42 15.42
CA ILE A 8 -38.19 5.41 16.41
C ILE A 8 -37.52 5.74 17.75
N GLU A 9 -38.15 5.39 18.84
CA GLU A 9 -37.66 5.66 20.19
C GLU A 9 -37.86 4.41 21.06
N GLY A 10 -36.79 3.99 21.72
CA GLY A 10 -36.82 2.78 22.56
C GLY A 10 -35.51 2.61 23.34
N TYR A 11 -35.40 1.52 24.06
CA TYR A 11 -34.15 1.15 24.72
C TYR A 11 -33.46 0.01 23.99
N VAL A 12 -32.11 0.04 24.03
CA VAL A 12 -31.27 -1.04 23.49
C VAL A 12 -31.40 -2.26 24.38
N ASP A 13 -31.99 -3.32 23.86
CA ASP A 13 -32.10 -4.57 24.59
C ASP A 13 -30.79 -5.32 24.63
N HIS A 14 -30.25 -5.62 23.44
CA HIS A 14 -28.92 -6.24 23.32
C HIS A 14 -28.23 -5.84 22.00
N ILE A 15 -26.89 -5.97 21.99
CA ILE A 15 -26.06 -5.70 20.84
C ILE A 15 -25.69 -7.04 20.19
N ILE A 16 -26.20 -7.26 18.96
CA ILE A 16 -25.91 -8.48 18.18
C ILE A 16 -24.48 -8.45 17.68
N TYR A 17 -24.03 -7.29 17.17
CA TYR A 17 -22.70 -7.15 16.60
C TYR A 17 -22.19 -5.73 16.76
N ARG A 18 -20.90 -5.57 17.06
CA ARG A 18 -20.21 -4.25 17.06
C ARG A 18 -18.83 -4.37 16.44
N ASN A 19 -18.53 -3.48 15.53
CA ASN A 19 -17.19 -3.28 15.03
C ASN A 19 -16.52 -2.14 15.83
N ALA A 20 -15.47 -2.46 16.59
CA ALA A 20 -14.79 -1.52 17.45
C ALA A 20 -14.02 -0.41 16.70
N ASP A 21 -13.64 -0.63 15.42
CA ASP A 21 -12.82 0.28 14.66
C ASP A 21 -13.63 1.42 14.01
N ASN A 22 -14.85 1.11 13.56
CA ASN A 22 -15.69 2.07 12.82
C ASN A 22 -17.02 2.38 13.52
N GLY A 23 -17.30 1.77 14.67
CA GLY A 23 -18.52 1.98 15.46
C GLY A 23 -19.78 1.39 14.82
N TYR A 24 -19.68 0.64 13.70
CA TYR A 24 -20.85 -0.01 13.09
C TYR A 24 -21.41 -1.05 14.05
N THR A 25 -22.70 -0.93 14.36
CA THR A 25 -23.35 -1.76 15.35
C THR A 25 -24.69 -2.25 14.81
N VAL A 26 -24.98 -3.51 15.05
CA VAL A 26 -26.30 -4.13 14.89
C VAL A 26 -26.85 -4.37 16.30
N LEU A 27 -27.97 -3.77 16.60
CA LEU A 27 -28.59 -3.87 17.92
C LEU A 27 -30.10 -4.08 17.81
N VAL A 28 -30.69 -4.60 18.87
CA VAL A 28 -32.14 -4.70 19.02
C VAL A 28 -32.63 -3.55 19.89
N LEU A 29 -33.55 -2.75 19.35
CA LEU A 29 -34.21 -1.67 20.05
C LEU A 29 -35.62 -2.08 20.38
N VAL A 30 -36.01 -2.03 21.65
CA VAL A 30 -37.40 -2.29 22.05
C VAL A 30 -38.18 -0.98 22.07
N CYS A 31 -39.09 -0.86 21.11
CA CYS A 31 -39.97 0.29 20.89
C CYS A 31 -41.40 -0.10 21.22
N ASN A 32 -42.02 0.46 22.26
CA ASN A 32 -43.42 0.17 22.64
C ASN A 32 -43.72 -1.33 22.74
N GLU A 33 -42.82 -2.10 23.36
CA GLU A 33 -42.90 -3.57 23.53
C GLU A 33 -42.67 -4.40 22.26
N GLU A 34 -42.32 -3.78 21.12
CA GLU A 34 -41.92 -4.46 19.88
C GLU A 34 -40.40 -4.36 19.69
N GLU A 35 -39.79 -5.46 19.28
CA GLU A 35 -38.36 -5.52 18.97
C GLU A 35 -38.09 -5.06 17.51
N GLU A 36 -37.23 -4.07 17.34
CA GLU A 36 -36.80 -3.58 16.06
C GLU A 36 -35.28 -3.73 15.90
N THR A 37 -34.85 -4.44 14.86
CA THR A 37 -33.41 -4.54 14.56
C THR A 37 -32.91 -3.26 13.93
N CYS A 38 -32.00 -2.57 14.61
CA CYS A 38 -31.39 -1.33 14.17
C CYS A 38 -29.95 -1.56 13.71
N VAL A 39 -29.59 -0.99 12.56
CA VAL A 39 -28.25 -1.06 11.99
C VAL A 39 -27.73 0.35 11.71
N GLY A 40 -26.48 0.62 12.07
CA GLY A 40 -25.89 1.94 11.85
C GLY A 40 -24.56 2.11 12.56
N VAL A 41 -23.99 3.32 12.46
CA VAL A 41 -22.78 3.69 13.20
C VAL A 41 -23.20 4.34 14.53
N PHE A 42 -22.89 3.66 15.62
CA PHE A 42 -23.19 4.12 16.95
C PHE A 42 -21.88 4.35 17.71
N SER A 43 -21.73 5.51 18.27
CA SER A 43 -20.45 5.98 18.79
C SER A 43 -20.12 5.48 20.19
N ASP A 44 -20.78 4.78 20.86
CA ASP A 44 -20.54 4.19 22.20
C ASP A 44 -21.86 3.79 22.88
N ILE A 45 -22.76 3.22 22.09
CA ILE A 45 -24.03 2.75 22.62
C ILE A 45 -23.83 1.51 23.45
N ALA A 46 -24.55 1.41 24.59
CA ALA A 46 -24.55 0.26 25.44
C ALA A 46 -25.97 -0.32 25.58
N GLU A 47 -26.03 -1.60 25.95
CA GLU A 47 -27.28 -2.23 26.29
C GLU A 47 -27.96 -1.51 27.46
N GLY A 48 -29.27 -1.33 27.39
CA GLY A 48 -30.06 -0.60 28.37
C GLY A 48 -30.14 0.93 28.15
N GLU A 49 -29.44 1.48 27.17
CA GLU A 49 -29.55 2.91 26.82
C GLU A 49 -30.84 3.21 26.07
N ASN A 50 -31.48 4.35 26.40
CA ASN A 50 -32.62 4.85 25.66
C ASN A 50 -32.15 5.75 24.52
N ILE A 51 -32.62 5.48 23.32
CA ILE A 51 -32.28 6.26 22.14
C ILE A 51 -33.53 6.66 21.36
N LYS A 52 -33.39 7.81 20.70
CA LYS A 52 -34.30 8.23 19.63
C LYS A 52 -33.51 8.20 18.34
N ALA A 53 -33.79 7.19 17.51
CA ALA A 53 -33.11 6.99 16.24
C ALA A 53 -33.91 7.57 15.09
N LYS A 54 -33.22 8.23 14.14
CA LYS A 54 -33.79 8.71 12.87
C LYS A 54 -33.16 7.94 11.72
N GLY A 55 -33.97 7.40 10.84
CA GLY A 55 -33.48 6.57 9.74
C GLY A 55 -34.59 6.16 8.79
N SER A 56 -34.37 5.07 8.08
CA SER A 56 -35.34 4.47 7.16
C SER A 56 -35.34 2.97 7.28
N TYR A 57 -36.50 2.36 7.08
CA TYR A 57 -36.58 0.91 7.01
C TYR A 57 -35.97 0.40 5.72
N THR A 58 -35.16 -0.64 5.84
CA THR A 58 -34.56 -1.38 4.74
C THR A 58 -34.85 -2.87 4.91
N GLU A 59 -34.98 -3.59 3.81
CA GLU A 59 -35.20 -5.02 3.82
C GLU A 59 -33.87 -5.71 3.51
N HIS A 60 -33.29 -6.38 4.52
CA HIS A 60 -32.08 -7.13 4.31
C HIS A 60 -32.43 -8.54 3.80
N PRO A 61 -31.78 -9.03 2.70
CA PRO A 61 -32.17 -10.32 2.08
C PRO A 61 -32.17 -11.51 3.04
N THR A 62 -31.32 -11.46 4.07
CA THR A 62 -31.12 -12.57 5.02
C THR A 62 -31.72 -12.32 6.39
N TYR A 63 -31.68 -11.07 6.87
CA TYR A 63 -32.11 -10.72 8.24
C TYR A 63 -33.46 -10.00 8.29
N GLY A 64 -34.14 -9.89 7.14
CA GLY A 64 -35.46 -9.29 7.06
C GLY A 64 -35.45 -7.75 7.23
N ARG A 65 -36.55 -7.24 7.77
CA ARG A 65 -36.75 -5.80 7.95
C ARG A 65 -35.81 -5.27 9.03
N GLN A 66 -35.05 -4.23 8.70
CA GLN A 66 -34.12 -3.55 9.60
C GLN A 66 -34.33 -2.03 9.50
N PHE A 67 -34.11 -1.34 10.61
CA PHE A 67 -34.12 0.12 10.67
C PHE A 67 -32.70 0.65 10.50
N GLN A 68 -32.37 1.22 9.34
CA GLN A 68 -31.09 1.83 9.07
C GLN A 68 -31.01 3.21 9.71
N VAL A 69 -30.24 3.31 10.78
CA VAL A 69 -30.06 4.53 11.56
C VAL A 69 -29.07 5.46 10.87
N LYS A 70 -29.51 6.69 10.58
CA LYS A 70 -28.66 7.76 10.06
C LYS A 70 -28.15 8.68 11.16
N SER A 71 -28.97 8.93 12.16
CA SER A 71 -28.60 9.69 13.36
C SER A 71 -29.41 9.20 14.55
N PHE A 72 -28.85 9.31 15.73
CA PHE A 72 -29.52 9.00 16.96
C PHE A 72 -29.20 10.03 18.05
N GLU A 73 -30.15 10.19 18.97
CA GLU A 73 -30.02 10.97 20.19
C GLU A 73 -30.25 10.05 21.37
N GLU A 74 -29.30 9.96 22.27
CA GLU A 74 -29.51 9.25 23.52
C GLU A 74 -30.39 10.13 24.43
N LYS A 75 -31.37 9.49 25.04
CA LYS A 75 -32.16 10.10 26.10
C LYS A 75 -31.67 9.59 27.44
N ALA A 76 -31.39 10.50 28.35
CA ALA A 76 -31.14 10.11 29.73
C ALA A 76 -32.32 9.30 30.26
N PRO A 77 -32.08 8.14 30.90
CA PRO A 77 -33.12 7.36 31.52
C PRO A 77 -33.90 8.23 32.51
N GLN A 78 -35.21 8.34 32.35
CA GLN A 78 -36.03 9.24 33.17
C GLN A 78 -36.71 8.51 34.36
N ASP A 79 -36.78 7.20 34.29
CA ASP A 79 -37.41 6.39 35.38
C ASP A 79 -36.39 5.46 36.05
N GLU A 80 -36.74 5.05 37.28
CA GLU A 80 -35.87 4.23 38.15
C GLU A 80 -35.50 2.89 37.47
N VAL A 81 -36.42 2.29 36.70
CA VAL A 81 -36.19 1.01 36.03
C VAL A 81 -35.19 1.15 34.87
N ALA A 82 -35.33 2.20 34.10
CA ALA A 82 -34.39 2.50 33.00
C ALA A 82 -33.00 2.82 33.53
N ILE A 83 -32.87 3.58 34.62
CA ILE A 83 -31.60 3.88 35.31
C ILE A 83 -30.94 2.59 35.81
N GLU A 84 -31.71 1.70 36.46
CA GLU A 84 -31.18 0.43 36.94
C GLU A 84 -30.68 -0.45 35.82
N ARG A 85 -31.43 -0.55 34.74
CA ARG A 85 -31.05 -1.31 33.55
C ARG A 85 -29.77 -0.79 32.92
N TYR A 86 -29.68 0.52 32.69
CA TYR A 86 -28.48 1.17 32.15
C TYR A 86 -27.24 0.88 33.01
N LEU A 87 -27.32 1.10 34.30
CA LEU A 87 -26.18 0.86 35.21
C LEU A 87 -25.80 -0.64 35.28
N GLY A 88 -26.78 -1.52 35.16
CA GLY A 88 -26.59 -2.98 35.25
C GLY A 88 -26.16 -3.65 33.95
N SER A 89 -26.24 -2.97 32.81
CA SER A 89 -25.97 -3.51 31.47
C SER A 89 -24.50 -3.83 31.19
N GLY A 90 -23.58 -3.32 32.03
CA GLY A 90 -22.14 -3.37 31.74
C GLY A 90 -21.59 -2.10 31.07
N ALA A 91 -22.43 -1.11 30.75
CA ALA A 91 -22.05 0.17 30.22
C ALA A 91 -21.01 0.90 31.08
N ILE A 92 -21.03 0.64 32.38
CA ILE A 92 -20.07 1.14 33.35
C ILE A 92 -19.34 -0.03 34.00
N LYS A 93 -18.04 -0.17 33.74
CA LYS A 93 -17.23 -1.26 34.28
C LYS A 93 -17.27 -1.26 35.82
N GLY A 94 -17.57 -2.40 36.36
CA GLY A 94 -17.60 -2.60 37.84
C GLY A 94 -18.97 -2.40 38.47
N ILE A 95 -20.02 -2.06 37.71
CA ILE A 95 -21.41 -2.11 38.17
C ILE A 95 -22.09 -3.31 37.49
N GLY A 96 -22.44 -4.31 38.27
CA GLY A 96 -23.31 -5.41 37.82
C GLY A 96 -24.76 -5.17 38.26
N ILE A 97 -25.69 -5.95 37.72
CA ILE A 97 -27.15 -5.83 37.94
C ILE A 97 -27.51 -5.68 39.42
N ALA A 98 -26.94 -6.51 40.32
CA ALA A 98 -27.22 -6.44 41.75
C ALA A 98 -26.70 -5.16 42.45
N LEU A 99 -25.64 -4.55 41.88
CA LEU A 99 -25.11 -3.30 42.40
C LEU A 99 -25.90 -2.11 41.84
N ALA A 100 -26.30 -2.14 40.58
CA ALA A 100 -27.19 -1.17 39.96
C ALA A 100 -28.50 -1.05 40.72
N ALA A 101 -29.15 -2.17 41.03
CA ALA A 101 -30.38 -2.21 41.83
C ALA A 101 -30.20 -1.55 43.21
N ARG A 102 -29.07 -1.74 43.88
CA ARG A 102 -28.78 -1.09 45.16
C ARG A 102 -28.56 0.38 45.06
N ILE A 103 -27.89 0.83 44.01
CA ILE A 103 -27.64 2.25 43.74
C ILE A 103 -28.97 2.96 43.49
N VAL A 104 -29.78 2.44 42.58
CA VAL A 104 -31.06 3.07 42.21
C VAL A 104 -32.06 3.03 43.36
N ARG A 105 -32.12 1.94 44.13
CA ARG A 105 -32.97 1.89 45.34
C ARG A 105 -32.60 2.97 46.37
N ARG A 106 -31.31 3.34 46.46
CA ARG A 106 -30.83 4.35 47.42
C ARG A 106 -31.06 5.77 46.91
N PHE A 107 -30.77 6.05 45.65
CA PHE A 107 -30.74 7.41 45.12
C PHE A 107 -31.89 7.71 44.15
N LYS A 108 -32.64 6.71 43.74
CA LYS A 108 -33.81 6.83 42.84
C LYS A 108 -33.50 7.65 41.58
N ALA A 109 -34.36 8.61 41.22
CA ALA A 109 -34.21 9.50 40.08
C ALA A 109 -32.96 10.38 40.15
N ASP A 110 -32.42 10.62 41.37
CA ASP A 110 -31.20 11.45 41.57
C ASP A 110 -29.90 10.66 41.28
N THR A 111 -29.98 9.40 40.90
CA THR A 111 -28.81 8.54 40.74
C THR A 111 -27.72 9.14 39.85
N PHE A 112 -28.05 9.62 38.66
CA PHE A 112 -27.04 10.24 37.76
C PHE A 112 -26.50 11.54 38.35
N ARG A 113 -27.32 12.40 38.93
CA ARG A 113 -26.86 13.62 39.60
C ARG A 113 -25.83 13.29 40.69
N ILE A 114 -26.12 12.27 41.52
CA ILE A 114 -25.21 11.83 42.58
C ILE A 114 -23.91 11.27 42.00
N ILE A 115 -23.95 10.50 40.89
CA ILE A 115 -22.76 10.00 40.25
C ILE A 115 -21.89 11.16 39.68
N GLU A 116 -22.51 12.17 39.09
CA GLU A 116 -21.81 13.29 38.45
C GLU A 116 -21.32 14.35 39.47
N GLU A 117 -22.15 14.72 40.45
CA GLU A 117 -21.89 15.88 41.33
C GLU A 117 -21.41 15.49 42.74
N GLU A 118 -21.82 14.31 43.24
CA GLU A 118 -21.54 13.89 44.62
C GLU A 118 -21.06 12.41 44.65
N PRO A 119 -20.04 12.01 43.84
CA PRO A 119 -19.69 10.60 43.68
C PRO A 119 -19.28 9.89 44.97
N GLU A 120 -18.75 10.61 45.95
CA GLU A 120 -18.38 10.07 47.25
C GLU A 120 -19.57 9.46 48.00
N ARG A 121 -20.79 9.90 47.72
CA ARG A 121 -22.02 9.31 48.31
C ARG A 121 -22.31 7.91 47.82
N LEU A 122 -21.78 7.50 46.68
CA LEU A 122 -21.87 6.11 46.22
C LEU A 122 -21.23 5.15 47.22
N ALA A 123 -20.25 5.62 48.00
CA ALA A 123 -19.60 4.82 49.04
C ALA A 123 -20.52 4.52 50.25
N GLU A 124 -21.68 5.20 50.36
CA GLU A 124 -22.74 4.83 51.34
C GLU A 124 -23.29 3.42 51.04
N ILE A 125 -23.09 2.89 49.84
CA ILE A 125 -23.62 1.64 49.40
C ILE A 125 -22.63 0.49 49.68
N LYS A 126 -23.07 -0.52 50.37
CA LYS A 126 -22.25 -1.70 50.68
C LYS A 126 -21.69 -2.34 49.39
N GLY A 127 -20.36 -2.33 49.26
CA GLY A 127 -19.65 -2.89 48.10
C GLY A 127 -19.10 -1.85 47.14
N ILE A 128 -19.23 -0.55 47.46
CA ILE A 128 -18.58 0.56 46.76
C ILE A 128 -17.60 1.21 47.73
N SER A 129 -16.30 1.19 47.38
CA SER A 129 -15.28 1.99 48.07
C SER A 129 -15.26 3.41 47.49
N GLN A 130 -14.69 4.36 48.21
CA GLN A 130 -14.48 5.72 47.66
C GLN A 130 -13.75 5.72 46.33
N ARG A 131 -12.70 4.91 46.20
CA ARG A 131 -11.96 4.76 44.95
C ARG A 131 -12.87 4.27 43.83
N LYS A 132 -13.69 3.25 44.08
CA LYS A 132 -14.63 2.70 43.08
C LYS A 132 -15.72 3.73 42.71
N ALA A 133 -16.16 4.53 43.69
CA ALA A 133 -17.11 5.60 43.44
C ALA A 133 -16.55 6.64 42.43
N MET A 134 -15.30 7.05 42.61
CA MET A 134 -14.62 7.96 41.68
C MET A 134 -14.41 7.33 40.30
N GLU A 135 -13.99 6.06 40.24
CA GLU A 135 -13.83 5.33 38.98
C GLU A 135 -15.16 5.24 38.18
N ILE A 136 -16.29 5.12 38.86
CA ILE A 136 -17.63 5.14 38.25
C ILE A 136 -17.97 6.51 37.72
N ALA A 137 -17.73 7.55 38.50
CA ALA A 137 -17.98 8.94 38.11
C ALA A 137 -17.11 9.33 36.89
N ASP A 138 -15.84 8.97 36.88
CA ASP A 138 -14.93 9.22 35.76
C ASP A 138 -15.42 8.58 34.46
N GLN A 139 -15.91 7.34 34.50
CA GLN A 139 -16.45 6.65 33.32
C GLN A 139 -17.71 7.33 32.77
N VAL A 140 -18.63 7.78 33.65
CA VAL A 140 -19.84 8.50 33.25
C VAL A 140 -19.49 9.85 32.62
N ASN A 141 -18.56 10.59 33.22
CA ASN A 141 -18.10 11.87 32.70
C ASN A 141 -17.37 11.72 31.35
N GLN A 142 -16.48 10.73 31.19
CA GLN A 142 -15.81 10.47 29.93
C GLN A 142 -16.78 10.18 28.78
N LYS A 143 -17.85 9.43 29.00
CA LYS A 143 -18.88 9.18 28.00
C LYS A 143 -19.64 10.45 27.61
N LYS A 144 -19.95 11.31 28.58
CA LYS A 144 -20.59 12.60 28.37
C LYS A 144 -19.72 13.54 27.55
N ASP A 145 -18.42 13.62 27.91
CA ASP A 145 -17.43 14.46 27.22
C ASP A 145 -17.20 14.01 25.77
N LEU A 146 -17.09 12.71 25.53
CA LEU A 146 -16.98 12.13 24.19
C LEU A 146 -18.18 12.53 23.33
N ARG A 147 -19.40 12.38 23.86
CA ARG A 147 -20.61 12.74 23.13
C ARG A 147 -20.67 14.23 22.79
N GLN A 148 -20.35 15.10 23.75
CA GLN A 148 -20.30 16.54 23.51
C GLN A 148 -19.28 16.92 22.45
N ALA A 149 -18.10 16.31 22.51
CA ALA A 149 -17.05 16.50 21.50
C ALA A 149 -17.48 16.02 20.12
N MET A 150 -18.18 14.90 20.03
CA MET A 150 -18.70 14.39 18.75
C MET A 150 -19.75 15.32 18.13
N ILE A 151 -20.72 15.78 18.92
CA ILE A 151 -21.73 16.75 18.45
C ILE A 151 -21.04 18.04 17.96
N PHE A 152 -20.05 18.50 18.70
CA PHE A 152 -19.27 19.67 18.32
C PHE A 152 -18.50 19.45 17.00
N LEU A 153 -17.83 18.30 16.83
CA LEU A 153 -17.09 17.97 15.63
C LEU A 153 -18.00 17.80 14.39
N GLN A 154 -19.19 17.24 14.58
CA GLN A 154 -20.17 17.09 13.52
C GLN A 154 -20.67 18.45 12.96
N GLN A 155 -20.72 19.50 13.78
CA GLN A 155 -21.06 20.85 13.31
C GLN A 155 -20.07 21.37 12.25
N TYR A 156 -18.84 20.88 12.28
CA TYR A 156 -17.82 21.18 11.28
C TYR A 156 -17.73 20.12 10.16
N GLY A 157 -18.71 19.21 10.08
CA GLY A 157 -18.83 18.20 9.02
C GLY A 157 -17.85 17.04 9.16
N ILE A 158 -17.32 16.82 10.35
CA ILE A 158 -16.48 15.66 10.67
C ILE A 158 -17.39 14.46 10.91
N ASN A 159 -17.16 13.36 10.19
CA ASN A 159 -17.95 12.16 10.37
C ASN A 159 -17.66 11.49 11.72
N THR A 160 -18.58 10.65 12.17
CA THR A 160 -18.54 9.99 13.48
C THR A 160 -17.24 9.19 13.70
N THR A 161 -16.82 8.42 12.70
CA THR A 161 -15.60 7.58 12.80
C THR A 161 -14.34 8.41 13.02
N LEU A 162 -14.22 9.51 12.28
CA LEU A 162 -13.09 10.43 12.41
C LEU A 162 -13.16 11.23 13.73
N ALA A 163 -14.37 11.63 14.16
CA ALA A 163 -14.58 12.32 15.41
C ALA A 163 -14.14 11.49 16.64
N VAL A 164 -14.38 10.19 16.62
CA VAL A 164 -13.90 9.26 17.67
C VAL A 164 -12.37 9.21 17.70
N LYS A 165 -11.73 9.10 16.54
CA LYS A 165 -10.25 9.09 16.46
C LYS A 165 -9.65 10.41 16.98
N ILE A 166 -10.20 11.53 16.56
CA ILE A 166 -9.78 12.86 16.99
C ILE A 166 -9.92 13.01 18.51
N TYR A 167 -11.06 12.60 19.06
CA TYR A 167 -11.26 12.66 20.51
C TYR A 167 -10.33 11.72 21.28
N LYS A 168 -10.05 10.51 20.78
CA LYS A 168 -9.06 9.60 21.38
C LYS A 168 -7.67 10.22 21.44
N THR A 169 -7.29 11.03 20.44
CA THR A 169 -5.98 11.68 20.38
C THR A 169 -5.88 12.88 21.29
N TYR A 170 -6.91 13.74 21.34
CA TYR A 170 -6.83 15.04 21.99
C TYR A 170 -7.72 15.20 23.24
N GLY A 171 -8.69 14.30 23.42
CA GLY A 171 -9.67 14.49 24.51
C GLY A 171 -10.38 15.83 24.42
N LEU A 172 -10.49 16.53 25.54
CA LEU A 172 -11.12 17.85 25.62
C LEU A 172 -10.29 19.01 25.01
N GLU A 173 -8.99 18.80 24.75
CA GLU A 173 -8.16 19.82 24.09
C GLU A 173 -8.63 20.11 22.66
N ILE A 174 -9.44 19.25 22.06
CA ILE A 174 -9.94 19.41 20.70
C ILE A 174 -10.68 20.72 20.47
N TYR A 175 -11.38 21.23 21.48
CA TYR A 175 -12.09 22.50 21.39
C TYR A 175 -11.14 23.70 21.17
N GLY A 176 -9.97 23.66 21.81
CA GLY A 176 -8.91 24.64 21.62
C GLY A 176 -8.21 24.46 20.28
N ILE A 177 -7.81 23.24 19.96
CA ILE A 177 -7.08 22.89 18.74
C ILE A 177 -7.86 23.31 17.49
N LEU A 178 -9.17 23.01 17.43
CA LEU A 178 -10.02 23.41 16.30
C LEU A 178 -10.06 24.91 16.07
N LYS A 179 -10.07 25.69 17.15
CA LYS A 179 -10.15 27.16 17.07
C LYS A 179 -8.81 27.82 16.79
N GLU A 180 -7.73 27.26 17.30
CA GLU A 180 -6.40 27.85 17.22
C GLU A 180 -5.62 27.33 16.00
N ASN A 181 -5.53 26.01 15.86
CA ASN A 181 -4.76 25.36 14.80
C ASN A 181 -5.32 23.99 14.39
N PRO A 182 -6.37 23.93 13.56
CA PRO A 182 -6.95 22.67 13.10
C PRO A 182 -5.99 21.84 12.22
N TYR A 183 -4.94 22.43 11.65
CA TYR A 183 -3.96 21.72 10.83
C TYR A 183 -3.09 20.75 11.62
N ARG A 184 -3.02 20.94 12.95
CA ARG A 184 -2.36 20.00 13.85
C ARG A 184 -2.95 18.58 13.75
N MET A 185 -4.24 18.47 13.44
CA MET A 185 -4.88 17.17 13.20
C MET A 185 -4.29 16.42 12.02
N ALA A 186 -3.73 17.10 11.02
CA ALA A 186 -3.07 16.43 9.88
C ALA A 186 -1.73 15.80 10.27
N ASP A 187 -1.09 16.28 11.33
CA ASP A 187 0.15 15.70 11.86
C ASP A 187 -0.11 14.56 12.85
N ASP A 188 -1.17 14.66 13.67
CA ASP A 188 -1.35 13.87 14.87
C ASP A 188 -2.43 12.77 14.74
N VAL A 189 -3.35 12.86 13.74
CA VAL A 189 -4.50 11.95 13.62
C VAL A 189 -4.45 11.18 12.30
N GLU A 190 -4.31 9.89 12.40
CA GLU A 190 -4.31 9.02 11.22
C GLU A 190 -5.64 9.10 10.46
N GLY A 191 -5.55 9.34 9.14
CA GLY A 191 -6.70 9.52 8.26
C GLY A 191 -7.15 10.97 8.09
N VAL A 192 -6.53 11.93 8.80
CA VAL A 192 -6.69 13.36 8.55
C VAL A 192 -5.52 13.86 7.71
N GLY A 193 -5.76 14.15 6.43
CA GLY A 193 -4.76 14.83 5.59
C GLY A 193 -4.96 16.34 5.59
N PHE A 194 -4.01 17.07 4.96
CA PHE A 194 -4.08 18.52 4.81
C PHE A 194 -5.44 19.00 4.25
N ARG A 195 -5.97 18.35 3.22
CA ARG A 195 -7.25 18.74 2.61
C ARG A 195 -8.42 18.67 3.59
N THR A 196 -8.48 17.59 4.36
CA THR A 196 -9.52 17.43 5.40
C THR A 196 -9.37 18.50 6.49
N ALA A 197 -8.15 18.75 6.93
CA ALA A 197 -7.86 19.81 7.91
C ALA A 197 -8.19 21.21 7.35
N ASP A 198 -7.93 21.47 6.06
CA ASP A 198 -8.21 22.73 5.37
C ASP A 198 -9.72 22.98 5.23
N GLU A 199 -10.51 21.94 4.91
CA GLU A 199 -11.96 21.99 4.89
C GLU A 199 -12.54 22.31 6.28
N ILE A 200 -12.02 21.66 7.32
CA ILE A 200 -12.41 21.91 8.71
C ILE A 200 -12.04 23.33 9.10
N ALA A 201 -10.82 23.78 8.83
CA ALA A 201 -10.32 25.11 9.11
C ALA A 201 -11.19 26.21 8.45
N SER A 202 -11.58 25.99 7.20
CA SER A 202 -12.48 26.89 6.47
C SER A 202 -13.86 27.02 7.15
N ARG A 203 -14.40 25.91 7.67
CA ARG A 203 -15.69 25.91 8.38
C ARG A 203 -15.62 26.56 9.77
N VAL A 204 -14.46 26.45 10.41
CA VAL A 204 -14.17 27.12 11.70
C VAL A 204 -13.93 28.62 11.52
N GLY A 205 -13.64 29.07 10.28
CA GLY A 205 -13.38 30.47 9.96
C GLY A 205 -11.92 30.88 10.08
N ILE A 206 -10.99 29.92 9.97
CA ILE A 206 -9.55 30.23 9.92
C ILE A 206 -9.26 30.95 8.60
N ARG A 207 -8.44 31.99 8.69
CA ARG A 207 -8.05 32.80 7.51
C ARG A 207 -7.24 31.99 6.51
N THR A 208 -7.46 32.25 5.22
CA THR A 208 -6.76 31.56 4.12
C THR A 208 -5.26 31.87 4.05
N ASP A 209 -4.82 32.96 4.67
CA ASP A 209 -3.42 33.39 4.78
C ASP A 209 -2.81 33.11 6.16
N SER A 210 -3.42 32.23 6.97
CA SER A 210 -2.87 31.90 8.28
C SER A 210 -1.56 31.14 8.20
N ASP A 211 -0.62 31.45 9.09
CA ASP A 211 0.69 30.81 9.19
C ASP A 211 0.60 29.28 9.29
N PHE A 212 -0.38 28.80 10.07
CA PHE A 212 -0.58 27.36 10.24
C PHE A 212 -1.00 26.68 8.93
N ARG A 213 -1.87 27.33 8.14
CA ARG A 213 -2.30 26.84 6.82
C ARG A 213 -1.10 26.75 5.86
N ILE A 214 -0.33 27.82 5.80
CA ILE A 214 0.82 27.89 4.88
C ILE A 214 1.86 26.84 5.26
N ARG A 215 2.21 26.71 6.53
CA ARG A 215 3.16 25.71 7.01
C ARG A 215 2.72 24.28 6.71
N SER A 216 1.48 23.94 7.03
CA SER A 216 0.92 22.61 6.75
C SER A 216 0.81 22.34 5.25
N GLY A 217 0.46 23.36 4.44
CA GLY A 217 0.41 23.27 2.99
C GLY A 217 1.79 23.03 2.35
N ILE A 218 2.84 23.66 2.85
CA ILE A 218 4.22 23.41 2.40
C ILE A 218 4.61 21.95 2.65
N GLN A 219 4.37 21.44 3.85
CA GLN A 219 4.63 20.03 4.19
C GLN A 219 3.83 19.07 3.29
N TYR A 220 2.56 19.39 3.06
CA TYR A 220 1.70 18.60 2.18
C TYR A 220 2.23 18.55 0.74
N VAL A 221 2.71 19.66 0.19
CA VAL A 221 3.33 19.68 -1.15
C VAL A 221 4.58 18.81 -1.21
N LEU A 222 5.41 18.81 -0.18
CA LEU A 222 6.59 17.93 -0.09
C LEU A 222 6.17 16.45 -0.02
N LEU A 223 5.12 16.10 0.71
CA LEU A 223 4.60 14.73 0.77
C LEU A 223 3.97 14.30 -0.56
N GLN A 224 3.25 15.21 -1.24
CA GLN A 224 2.78 14.94 -2.59
C GLN A 224 3.93 14.69 -3.57
N ALA A 225 4.97 15.52 -3.50
CA ALA A 225 6.17 15.34 -4.32
C ALA A 225 6.86 14.00 -4.05
N ALA A 226 6.84 13.52 -2.81
CA ALA A 226 7.33 12.19 -2.46
C ALA A 226 6.50 11.06 -3.13
N GLY A 227 5.19 11.22 -3.21
CA GLY A 227 4.31 10.33 -3.99
C GLY A 227 4.59 10.36 -5.50
N GLU A 228 5.18 11.44 -6.01
CA GLU A 228 5.66 11.58 -7.40
C GLU A 228 7.09 11.02 -7.59
N GLY A 229 7.72 10.55 -6.52
CA GLY A 229 9.06 9.96 -6.52
C GLY A 229 10.20 10.90 -6.13
N HIS A 230 9.91 12.14 -5.72
CA HIS A 230 10.91 13.10 -5.27
C HIS A 230 11.24 12.91 -3.79
N THR A 231 12.49 13.07 -3.38
CA THR A 231 12.87 13.13 -1.95
C THR A 231 12.95 14.57 -1.47
N TYR A 232 13.19 15.51 -2.37
CA TYR A 232 13.19 16.95 -2.13
C TYR A 232 12.57 17.72 -3.31
N LEU A 233 12.30 18.98 -3.11
CA LEU A 233 12.04 19.93 -4.21
C LEU A 233 13.03 21.09 -4.16
N PRO A 234 13.47 21.63 -5.30
CA PRO A 234 14.12 22.93 -5.34
C PRO A 234 13.19 24.00 -4.76
N MET A 235 13.76 24.95 -4.02
CA MET A 235 12.98 25.99 -3.33
C MET A 235 12.00 26.71 -4.25
N GLN A 236 12.43 27.10 -5.45
CA GLN A 236 11.58 27.76 -6.43
C GLN A 236 10.38 26.92 -6.86
N GLU A 237 10.57 25.63 -7.08
CA GLU A 237 9.49 24.70 -7.47
C GLU A 237 8.54 24.47 -6.33
N LEU A 238 9.04 24.28 -5.10
CA LEU A 238 8.21 24.16 -3.90
C LEU A 238 7.35 25.41 -3.69
N THR A 239 7.95 26.59 -3.77
CA THR A 239 7.27 27.89 -3.64
C THR A 239 6.13 28.01 -4.67
N GLN A 240 6.40 27.68 -5.94
CA GLN A 240 5.37 27.74 -6.99
C GLN A 240 4.22 26.72 -6.76
N ARG A 241 4.55 25.50 -6.38
CA ARG A 241 3.54 24.46 -6.10
C ARG A 241 2.69 24.83 -4.88
N ALA A 242 3.31 25.30 -3.81
CA ALA A 242 2.62 25.74 -2.61
C ALA A 242 1.73 26.98 -2.85
N SER A 243 2.25 27.98 -3.59
CA SER A 243 1.50 29.18 -3.99
C SER A 243 0.23 28.81 -4.80
N ARG A 244 0.33 27.88 -5.74
CA ARG A 244 -0.83 27.41 -6.51
C ARG A 244 -1.84 26.63 -5.66
N LEU A 245 -1.36 25.81 -4.72
CA LEU A 245 -2.24 25.02 -3.85
C LEU A 245 -3.01 25.90 -2.86
N LEU A 246 -2.31 26.87 -2.27
CA LEU A 246 -2.82 27.69 -1.18
C LEU A 246 -3.47 28.98 -1.66
N GLU A 247 -3.24 29.36 -2.93
CA GLU A 247 -3.64 30.65 -3.52
C GLU A 247 -3.10 31.86 -2.73
N VAL A 248 -1.82 31.77 -2.33
CA VAL A 248 -1.09 32.77 -1.58
C VAL A 248 0.15 33.21 -2.34
N ASP A 249 0.56 34.45 -2.19
CA ASP A 249 1.73 35.00 -2.86
C ASP A 249 3.03 34.24 -2.49
N PRO A 250 3.95 34.04 -3.46
CA PRO A 250 5.23 33.33 -3.24
C PRO A 250 6.05 33.86 -2.07
N GLU A 251 6.09 35.18 -1.86
CA GLU A 251 6.84 35.81 -0.77
C GLU A 251 6.32 35.38 0.62
N HIS A 252 5.00 35.22 0.79
CA HIS A 252 4.42 34.69 2.02
C HIS A 252 4.81 33.25 2.28
N ILE A 253 4.96 32.43 1.23
CA ILE A 253 5.42 31.03 1.37
C ILE A 253 6.87 31.00 1.87
N GLU A 254 7.76 31.80 1.27
CA GLU A 254 9.19 31.78 1.57
C GLU A 254 9.52 32.22 3.01
N GLN A 255 8.73 33.12 3.58
CA GLN A 255 8.89 33.55 4.96
C GLN A 255 8.76 32.43 5.98
N HIS A 256 8.06 31.31 5.64
CA HIS A 256 7.84 30.21 6.56
C HIS A 256 8.91 29.12 6.52
N TYR A 257 9.82 29.12 5.52
CA TYR A 257 10.84 28.07 5.42
C TYR A 257 11.77 28.03 6.62
N MET A 258 12.25 29.17 7.07
CA MET A 258 13.15 29.24 8.24
C MET A 258 12.46 28.73 9.51
N ASN A 259 11.20 29.09 9.71
CA ASN A 259 10.43 28.63 10.87
C ASN A 259 10.22 27.10 10.82
N LEU A 260 9.83 26.55 9.67
CA LEU A 260 9.69 25.11 9.48
C LEU A 260 11.01 24.35 9.66
N ALA A 261 12.13 24.95 9.27
CA ALA A 261 13.46 24.40 9.49
C ALA A 261 13.85 24.41 10.98
N MET A 262 13.56 25.49 11.69
CA MET A 262 13.76 25.56 13.15
C MET A 262 12.92 24.53 13.91
N ASP A 263 11.68 24.31 13.45
CA ASP A 263 10.77 23.29 13.99
C ASP A 263 11.15 21.85 13.56
N ARG A 264 12.23 21.69 12.79
CA ARG A 264 12.70 20.40 12.23
C ARG A 264 11.67 19.64 11.39
N LYS A 265 10.71 20.35 10.82
CA LYS A 265 9.72 19.78 9.92
C LYS A 265 10.26 19.64 8.48
N ILE A 266 11.14 20.57 8.08
CA ILE A 266 11.86 20.53 6.82
C ILE A 266 13.37 20.68 7.06
N ILE A 267 14.15 20.24 6.08
CA ILE A 267 15.60 20.49 6.03
C ILE A 267 15.91 21.25 4.75
N MET A 268 16.66 22.36 4.90
CA MET A 268 17.15 23.17 3.80
C MET A 268 18.62 22.87 3.57
N ARG A 269 18.99 22.53 2.35
CA ARG A 269 20.36 22.23 1.96
C ARG A 269 20.75 23.08 0.76
N GLN A 270 21.84 23.83 0.88
CA GLN A 270 22.42 24.57 -0.22
C GLN A 270 23.35 23.64 -1.04
N VAL A 271 23.06 23.49 -2.31
CA VAL A 271 23.91 22.74 -3.26
C VAL A 271 24.14 23.62 -4.48
N GLU A 272 25.39 24.02 -4.69
CA GLU A 272 25.74 25.00 -5.71
C GLU A 272 24.82 26.23 -5.64
N ASP A 273 24.17 26.60 -6.74
CA ASP A 273 23.27 27.75 -6.84
C ASP A 273 21.80 27.42 -6.47
N SER A 274 21.50 26.24 -5.95
CA SER A 274 20.14 25.77 -5.68
C SER A 274 19.95 25.37 -4.22
N THR A 275 18.85 25.83 -3.61
CA THR A 275 18.42 25.36 -2.29
C THR A 275 17.45 24.21 -2.45
N GLN A 276 17.84 23.05 -1.93
CA GLN A 276 17.02 21.85 -1.86
C GLN A 276 16.21 21.88 -0.54
N ILE A 277 14.90 21.64 -0.63
CA ILE A 277 14.03 21.57 0.55
C ILE A 277 13.43 20.16 0.64
N TYR A 278 13.71 19.51 1.77
CA TYR A 278 13.26 18.17 2.10
C TYR A 278 12.19 18.21 3.19
N ALA A 279 11.23 17.30 3.14
CA ALA A 279 10.61 16.85 4.38
C ALA A 279 11.69 16.14 5.21
N ALA A 280 11.77 16.45 6.49
CA ALA A 280 12.87 15.98 7.36
C ALA A 280 13.05 14.45 7.33
N THR A 281 11.95 13.70 7.24
CA THR A 281 11.97 12.24 7.15
C THR A 281 12.79 11.74 5.98
N TYR A 282 12.59 12.27 4.77
CA TYR A 282 13.32 11.83 3.58
C TYR A 282 14.80 12.23 3.60
N PHE A 283 15.10 13.40 4.18
CA PHE A 283 16.47 13.81 4.39
C PHE A 283 17.25 12.80 5.23
N TYR A 284 16.69 12.42 6.39
CA TYR A 284 17.35 11.46 7.28
C TYR A 284 17.38 10.05 6.68
N MET A 285 16.37 9.65 5.92
CA MET A 285 16.39 8.35 5.21
C MET A 285 17.55 8.28 4.23
N GLU A 286 17.78 9.32 3.41
CA GLU A 286 18.92 9.37 2.47
C GLU A 286 20.27 9.40 3.21
N ALA A 287 20.40 10.23 4.24
CA ALA A 287 21.63 10.32 5.02
C ALA A 287 21.99 8.99 5.68
N ASN A 288 21.02 8.35 6.35
CA ASN A 288 21.22 7.05 6.98
C ASN A 288 21.54 5.96 5.94
N THR A 289 20.85 5.96 4.80
CA THR A 289 21.11 5.02 3.71
C THR A 289 22.55 5.16 3.19
N ALA A 290 22.99 6.38 2.92
CA ALA A 290 24.35 6.65 2.47
C ALA A 290 25.40 6.18 3.49
N THR A 291 25.24 6.54 4.76
CA THR A 291 26.16 6.16 5.84
C THR A 291 26.25 4.66 6.00
N ARG A 292 25.12 3.94 6.00
CA ARG A 292 25.11 2.48 6.18
C ARG A 292 25.68 1.73 5.00
N LEU A 293 25.38 2.18 3.76
CA LEU A 293 26.00 1.60 2.57
C LEU A 293 27.52 1.75 2.61
N THR A 294 28.03 2.92 3.02
CA THR A 294 29.46 3.15 3.16
C THR A 294 30.08 2.25 4.24
N GLN A 295 29.39 2.06 5.38
CA GLN A 295 29.84 1.17 6.44
C GLN A 295 29.87 -0.32 6.03
N LEU A 296 28.94 -0.74 5.16
CA LEU A 296 28.90 -2.10 4.63
C LEU A 296 29.96 -2.35 3.55
N ASN A 297 30.55 -1.31 2.96
CA ASN A 297 31.51 -1.43 1.86
C ASN A 297 32.91 -1.84 2.35
N ALA A 298 32.99 -2.98 3.03
CA ALA A 298 34.25 -3.58 3.43
C ALA A 298 34.90 -4.30 2.24
N VAL A 299 36.23 -4.34 2.24
CA VAL A 299 37.01 -5.10 1.25
C VAL A 299 37.56 -6.37 1.93
N PHE A 300 37.33 -7.51 1.26
CA PHE A 300 37.80 -8.83 1.72
C PHE A 300 38.96 -9.24 0.83
N ASP A 301 40.10 -9.56 1.46
CA ASP A 301 41.30 -10.01 0.75
C ASP A 301 41.22 -11.50 0.43
N VAL A 302 40.69 -11.83 -0.75
CA VAL A 302 40.61 -13.20 -1.27
C VAL A 302 41.38 -13.28 -2.58
N PRO A 303 42.38 -14.19 -2.70
CA PRO A 303 43.21 -14.32 -3.91
C PRO A 303 42.40 -14.73 -5.14
N ASP A 304 42.74 -14.14 -6.30
CA ASP A 304 42.08 -14.47 -7.58
C ASP A 304 42.09 -15.95 -7.92
N ILE A 305 43.22 -16.62 -7.66
CA ILE A 305 43.40 -18.02 -7.96
C ILE A 305 42.37 -18.89 -7.20
N GLU A 306 42.11 -18.56 -5.95
CA GLU A 306 41.14 -19.29 -5.15
C GLU A 306 39.70 -19.09 -5.68
N ILE A 307 39.36 -17.85 -6.03
CA ILE A 307 38.04 -17.53 -6.59
C ILE A 307 37.84 -18.25 -7.94
N GLU A 308 38.83 -18.17 -8.83
CA GLU A 308 38.75 -18.80 -10.17
C GLU A 308 38.69 -20.32 -10.09
N ASP A 309 39.48 -20.95 -9.20
CA ASP A 309 39.42 -22.40 -9.02
C ASP A 309 38.07 -22.87 -8.51
N ARG A 310 37.43 -22.07 -7.65
CA ARG A 310 36.10 -22.37 -7.15
C ARG A 310 35.04 -22.16 -8.25
N ILE A 311 35.13 -21.09 -9.04
CA ILE A 311 34.30 -20.88 -10.22
C ILE A 311 34.39 -22.03 -11.20
N ARG A 312 35.62 -22.49 -11.56
CA ARG A 312 35.81 -23.62 -12.48
C ARG A 312 35.20 -24.93 -11.94
N LYS A 313 35.20 -25.15 -10.64
CA LYS A 313 34.51 -26.30 -10.02
C LYS A 313 33.00 -26.19 -10.17
N ILE A 314 32.45 -24.99 -10.02
CA ILE A 314 31.01 -24.73 -10.19
C ILE A 314 30.62 -24.93 -11.65
N GLU A 315 31.37 -24.38 -12.62
CA GLU A 315 31.14 -24.52 -14.06
C GLU A 315 31.15 -26.01 -14.48
N LYS A 316 32.15 -26.78 -14.02
CA LYS A 316 32.21 -28.23 -14.27
C LYS A 316 31.01 -28.98 -13.70
N LYS A 317 30.52 -28.61 -12.51
CA LYS A 317 29.40 -29.26 -11.85
C LYS A 317 28.06 -28.92 -12.52
N THR A 318 27.93 -27.70 -13.06
CA THR A 318 26.69 -27.18 -13.66
C THR A 318 26.62 -27.36 -15.16
N GLY A 319 27.77 -27.58 -15.83
CA GLY A 319 27.88 -27.62 -17.29
C GLY A 319 27.65 -26.25 -17.95
N MET A 320 27.82 -25.17 -17.21
CA MET A 320 27.65 -23.79 -17.69
C MET A 320 29.02 -23.11 -17.76
N ASP A 321 29.28 -22.41 -18.86
CA ASP A 321 30.44 -21.53 -19.01
C ASP A 321 30.00 -20.10 -18.77
N LEU A 322 30.64 -19.41 -17.85
CA LEU A 322 30.40 -18.00 -17.54
C LEU A 322 31.16 -17.09 -18.52
N ASP A 323 30.59 -15.94 -18.84
CA ASP A 323 31.34 -14.92 -19.56
C ASP A 323 32.20 -14.07 -18.61
N GLU A 324 33.05 -13.21 -19.20
CA GLU A 324 33.98 -12.36 -18.45
C GLU A 324 33.28 -11.48 -17.41
N HIS A 325 32.15 -10.87 -17.76
CA HIS A 325 31.40 -9.99 -16.83
C HIS A 325 30.72 -10.81 -15.73
N GLN A 326 30.26 -12.01 -16.01
CA GLN A 326 29.69 -12.89 -14.98
C GLN A 326 30.76 -13.36 -14.02
N VAL A 327 31.96 -13.72 -14.51
CA VAL A 327 33.12 -14.05 -13.68
C VAL A 327 33.54 -12.84 -12.82
N GLU A 328 33.58 -11.65 -13.41
CA GLU A 328 33.85 -10.38 -12.72
C GLU A 328 32.82 -10.16 -11.58
N ALA A 329 31.54 -10.34 -11.85
CA ALA A 329 30.50 -10.20 -10.84
C ALA A 329 30.68 -11.15 -9.66
N VAL A 330 31.10 -12.40 -9.90
CA VAL A 330 31.41 -13.35 -8.80
C VAL A 330 32.64 -12.90 -8.03
N LYS A 331 33.70 -12.43 -8.70
CA LYS A 331 34.91 -11.92 -8.04
C LYS A 331 34.59 -10.72 -7.15
N GLU A 332 33.85 -9.76 -7.69
CA GLU A 332 33.44 -8.56 -6.95
C GLU A 332 32.49 -8.88 -5.77
N ALA A 333 31.60 -9.88 -5.92
CA ALA A 333 30.74 -10.35 -4.84
C ALA A 333 31.53 -10.94 -3.65
N VAL A 334 32.65 -11.60 -3.95
CA VAL A 334 33.52 -12.20 -2.94
C VAL A 334 34.38 -11.15 -2.24
N ARG A 335 34.83 -10.11 -2.96
CA ARG A 335 35.79 -9.12 -2.47
C ARG A 335 35.18 -7.92 -1.80
N ASN A 336 33.95 -7.60 -2.09
CA ASN A 336 33.31 -6.37 -1.60
C ASN A 336 32.12 -6.63 -0.72
N GLY A 337 31.91 -5.76 0.25
CA GLY A 337 30.75 -5.79 1.12
C GLY A 337 29.47 -5.33 0.41
N VAL A 338 29.58 -4.50 -0.62
CA VAL A 338 28.44 -4.05 -1.44
C VAL A 338 28.80 -4.22 -2.91
N LEU A 339 27.89 -4.86 -3.67
CA LEU A 339 28.02 -5.03 -5.12
C LEU A 339 26.69 -4.70 -5.81
N VAL A 340 26.77 -4.00 -6.93
CA VAL A 340 25.62 -3.82 -7.83
C VAL A 340 25.81 -4.63 -9.10
N ILE A 341 24.82 -5.43 -9.47
CA ILE A 341 24.73 -6.15 -10.73
C ILE A 341 23.56 -5.61 -11.53
N THR A 342 23.80 -5.03 -12.70
CA THR A 342 22.72 -4.51 -13.54
C THR A 342 22.82 -5.09 -14.95
N GLY A 343 21.66 -5.23 -15.61
CA GLY A 343 21.58 -5.75 -16.97
C GLY A 343 20.15 -5.93 -17.44
N GLY A 344 19.95 -5.90 -18.75
CA GLY A 344 18.64 -6.11 -19.37
C GLY A 344 18.19 -7.58 -19.38
N PRO A 345 17.08 -7.88 -20.06
CA PRO A 345 16.61 -9.26 -20.23
C PRO A 345 17.60 -10.08 -21.04
N GLY A 346 17.75 -11.36 -20.69
CA GLY A 346 18.62 -12.29 -21.43
C GLY A 346 20.13 -12.11 -21.25
N THR A 347 20.57 -11.24 -20.31
CA THR A 347 21.99 -11.00 -20.04
C THR A 347 22.59 -11.92 -18.96
N GLY A 348 21.80 -12.89 -18.45
CA GLY A 348 22.31 -13.91 -17.54
C GLY A 348 22.37 -13.48 -16.06
N LYS A 349 21.61 -12.48 -15.63
CA LYS A 349 21.52 -12.10 -14.19
C LYS A 349 21.26 -13.31 -13.29
N THR A 350 20.26 -14.11 -13.60
CA THR A 350 19.89 -15.31 -12.82
C THR A 350 21.03 -16.33 -12.75
N THR A 351 21.74 -16.53 -13.85
CA THR A 351 22.91 -17.45 -13.89
C THR A 351 24.01 -16.93 -12.97
N THR A 352 24.26 -15.62 -13.01
CA THR A 352 25.25 -14.96 -12.13
C THR A 352 24.86 -15.12 -10.65
N ILE A 353 23.59 -14.83 -10.30
CA ILE A 353 23.07 -15.01 -8.93
C ILE A 353 23.26 -16.47 -8.48
N ASN A 354 22.89 -17.45 -9.30
CA ASN A 354 23.03 -18.87 -8.98
C ASN A 354 24.50 -19.28 -8.77
N THR A 355 25.41 -18.71 -9.53
CA THR A 355 26.84 -18.98 -9.35
C THR A 355 27.36 -18.38 -8.05
N ILE A 356 26.96 -17.16 -7.70
CA ILE A 356 27.29 -16.50 -6.44
C ILE A 356 26.76 -17.32 -5.26
N ILE A 357 25.48 -17.72 -5.29
CA ILE A 357 24.88 -18.55 -4.25
C ILE A 357 25.71 -19.82 -4.03
N ARG A 358 26.02 -20.56 -5.11
CA ARG A 358 26.82 -21.79 -5.02
C ARG A 358 28.23 -21.55 -4.51
N TYR A 359 28.80 -20.40 -4.83
CA TYR A 359 30.12 -20.03 -4.35
C TYR A 359 30.14 -19.92 -2.82
N PHE A 360 29.16 -19.20 -2.25
CA PHE A 360 29.07 -18.97 -0.81
C PHE A 360 28.56 -20.21 -0.06
N GLU A 361 27.67 -20.99 -0.68
CA GLU A 361 27.23 -22.29 -0.14
C GLU A 361 28.41 -23.24 0.07
N LEU A 362 29.36 -23.31 -0.89
CA LEU A 362 30.59 -24.10 -0.74
C LEU A 362 31.51 -23.60 0.37
N SER A 363 31.33 -22.36 0.80
CA SER A 363 32.03 -21.78 1.96
C SER A 363 31.32 -22.05 3.30
N GLY A 364 30.07 -22.59 3.25
CA GLY A 364 29.26 -22.81 4.44
C GLY A 364 28.67 -21.50 5.00
N GLU A 365 28.52 -20.47 4.18
CA GLU A 365 27.97 -19.18 4.60
C GLU A 365 26.44 -19.17 4.47
N ASP A 366 25.77 -18.51 5.42
CA ASP A 366 24.33 -18.34 5.41
C ASP A 366 23.91 -17.25 4.40
N ILE A 367 22.90 -17.58 3.59
CA ILE A 367 22.44 -16.75 2.46
C ILE A 367 20.96 -16.43 2.61
N MET A 368 20.60 -15.17 2.48
CA MET A 368 19.22 -14.72 2.39
C MET A 368 18.94 -14.10 1.01
N LEU A 369 17.80 -14.49 0.41
CA LEU A 369 17.36 -13.98 -0.85
C LEU A 369 16.07 -13.19 -0.67
N ALA A 370 15.97 -12.01 -1.28
CA ALA A 370 14.74 -11.24 -1.24
C ALA A 370 14.49 -10.43 -2.52
N ALA A 371 13.23 -10.02 -2.69
CA ALA A 371 12.80 -9.13 -3.74
C ALA A 371 11.69 -8.18 -3.21
N PRO A 372 11.41 -7.04 -3.86
CA PRO A 372 10.41 -6.09 -3.40
C PRO A 372 8.97 -6.62 -3.49
N THR A 373 8.68 -7.56 -4.39
CA THR A 373 7.32 -8.10 -4.60
C THR A 373 7.27 -9.61 -4.42
N GLY A 374 6.07 -10.14 -4.05
CA GLY A 374 5.85 -11.58 -3.88
C GLY A 374 6.17 -12.39 -5.16
N ARG A 375 5.75 -11.88 -6.32
CA ARG A 375 6.04 -12.53 -7.61
C ARG A 375 7.51 -12.57 -7.96
N ALA A 376 8.25 -11.50 -7.72
CA ALA A 376 9.69 -11.47 -7.94
C ALA A 376 10.41 -12.44 -6.99
N ALA A 377 10.01 -12.49 -5.71
CA ALA A 377 10.54 -13.43 -4.73
C ALA A 377 10.27 -14.89 -5.13
N LYS A 378 9.03 -15.19 -5.53
CA LYS A 378 8.66 -16.52 -6.04
C LYS A 378 9.52 -16.94 -7.23
N ARG A 379 9.62 -16.06 -8.24
CA ARG A 379 10.47 -16.31 -9.41
C ARG A 379 11.92 -16.57 -9.03
N MET A 380 12.45 -15.79 -8.07
CA MET A 380 13.79 -15.98 -7.56
C MET A 380 13.94 -17.37 -6.91
N SER A 381 12.95 -17.81 -6.12
CA SER A 381 12.95 -19.16 -5.53
C SER A 381 12.91 -20.27 -6.61
N GLU A 382 12.04 -20.15 -7.60
CA GLU A 382 11.91 -21.12 -8.68
C GLU A 382 13.19 -21.26 -9.52
N THR A 383 13.88 -20.14 -9.75
CA THR A 383 15.06 -20.11 -10.61
C THR A 383 16.37 -20.46 -9.88
N THR A 384 16.44 -20.20 -8.60
CA THR A 384 17.63 -20.48 -7.77
C THR A 384 17.56 -21.82 -7.04
N GLY A 385 16.34 -22.29 -6.75
CA GLY A 385 16.10 -23.43 -5.88
C GLY A 385 16.25 -23.12 -4.38
N TYR A 386 16.47 -21.85 -4.01
CA TYR A 386 16.55 -21.37 -2.64
C TYR A 386 15.31 -20.57 -2.27
N GLU A 387 14.92 -20.62 -1.00
CA GLU A 387 13.80 -19.80 -0.53
C GLU A 387 14.14 -18.31 -0.62
N ALA A 388 13.36 -17.58 -1.41
CA ALA A 388 13.40 -16.13 -1.46
C ALA A 388 12.09 -15.55 -0.90
N ARG A 389 12.19 -14.44 -0.19
CA ARG A 389 11.06 -13.76 0.47
C ARG A 389 10.90 -12.35 -0.06
N THR A 390 9.76 -11.71 0.21
CA THR A 390 9.71 -10.26 0.02
C THR A 390 10.58 -9.56 1.06
N ILE A 391 11.16 -8.40 0.71
CA ILE A 391 11.95 -7.60 1.67
C ILE A 391 11.13 -7.34 2.94
N HIS A 392 9.83 -7.01 2.79
CA HIS A 392 8.93 -6.79 3.92
C HIS A 392 8.80 -8.02 4.82
N ARG A 393 8.71 -9.22 4.24
CA ARG A 393 8.61 -10.47 4.98
C ARG A 393 9.94 -10.86 5.62
N MET A 394 11.06 -10.58 4.96
CA MET A 394 12.40 -10.78 5.51
C MET A 394 12.63 -9.86 6.72
N LEU A 395 12.08 -8.65 6.70
CA LEU A 395 12.16 -7.69 7.81
C LEU A 395 11.08 -7.91 8.87
N GLU A 396 10.24 -8.94 8.75
CA GLU A 396 9.19 -9.29 9.71
C GLU A 396 8.29 -8.07 10.03
N LEU A 397 7.58 -7.55 9.00
CA LEU A 397 6.66 -6.44 9.20
C LEU A 397 5.51 -6.86 10.10
N ASN A 398 5.43 -6.27 11.30
CA ASN A 398 4.30 -6.44 12.21
C ASN A 398 3.22 -5.41 11.90
N GLY A 399 2.03 -5.91 11.59
CA GLY A 399 0.81 -5.12 11.62
C GLY A 399 0.38 -4.91 13.07
N GLY A 400 0.98 -3.93 13.76
CA GLY A 400 0.63 -3.64 15.16
C GLY A 400 -0.86 -3.39 15.33
N MET A 401 -1.46 -3.91 16.40
CA MET A 401 -2.88 -3.69 16.77
C MET A 401 -3.22 -2.20 17.03
N GLU A 402 -2.24 -1.30 17.03
CA GLU A 402 -2.40 0.13 17.35
C GLU A 402 -1.84 1.08 16.28
N GLY A 403 -1.86 0.70 14.99
CA GLY A 403 -1.51 1.65 13.90
C GLY A 403 -0.02 1.92 13.69
N ASN A 404 0.89 1.41 14.50
CA ASN A 404 2.34 1.49 14.31
C ASN A 404 2.86 0.24 13.59
N ALA A 405 2.67 0.17 12.28
CA ALA A 405 3.32 -0.84 11.47
C ALA A 405 4.84 -0.59 11.46
N GLY A 406 5.60 -1.44 12.13
CA GLY A 406 7.06 -1.38 12.21
C GLY A 406 7.70 -2.69 11.80
N PHE A 407 8.95 -2.64 11.35
CA PHE A 407 9.73 -3.84 11.10
C PHE A 407 10.35 -4.36 12.41
N GLU A 408 10.15 -5.66 12.70
CA GLU A 408 10.81 -6.30 13.85
C GLU A 408 12.31 -6.42 13.64
N ARG A 409 12.76 -6.68 12.39
CA ARG A 409 14.16 -6.68 12.04
C ARG A 409 14.65 -5.25 11.83
N ASN A 410 15.58 -4.83 12.68
CA ASN A 410 16.12 -3.48 12.74
C ASN A 410 17.50 -3.49 13.45
N GLU A 411 18.00 -2.34 13.84
CA GLU A 411 19.29 -2.19 14.52
C GLU A 411 19.42 -2.97 15.85
N GLN A 412 18.29 -3.17 16.53
CA GLN A 412 18.26 -3.89 17.83
C GLN A 412 18.02 -5.39 17.64
N ASN A 413 17.45 -5.78 16.50
CA ASN A 413 17.17 -7.17 16.13
C ASN A 413 17.57 -7.42 14.67
N PRO A 414 18.86 -7.43 14.35
CA PRO A 414 19.37 -7.53 12.98
C PRO A 414 19.13 -8.91 12.35
N LEU A 415 19.31 -8.98 11.04
CA LEU A 415 19.32 -10.22 10.28
C LEU A 415 20.64 -10.97 10.56
N GLU A 416 20.54 -12.25 10.88
CA GLU A 416 21.68 -13.12 11.13
C GLU A 416 22.02 -13.89 9.84
N THR A 417 22.91 -13.32 9.00
CA THR A 417 23.32 -13.91 7.73
C THR A 417 24.65 -13.33 7.25
N ASN A 418 25.35 -14.05 6.40
CA ASN A 418 26.63 -13.60 5.82
C ASN A 418 26.45 -12.88 4.48
N LEU A 419 25.40 -13.25 3.73
CA LEU A 419 25.12 -12.73 2.40
C LEU A 419 23.63 -12.44 2.22
N ILE A 420 23.32 -11.26 1.71
CA ILE A 420 21.97 -10.88 1.29
C ILE A 420 22.01 -10.54 -0.20
N ILE A 421 21.13 -11.15 -0.97
CA ILE A 421 20.94 -10.81 -2.40
C ILE A 421 19.53 -10.27 -2.59
N ILE A 422 19.44 -9.06 -3.11
CA ILE A 422 18.16 -8.41 -3.42
C ILE A 422 18.03 -8.31 -4.93
N ASP A 423 17.00 -8.94 -5.51
CA ASP A 423 16.65 -8.81 -6.92
C ASP A 423 15.57 -7.75 -7.16
N GLU A 424 15.37 -7.32 -8.40
CA GLU A 424 14.44 -6.28 -8.84
C GLU A 424 14.61 -4.93 -8.08
N MET A 425 15.87 -4.54 -7.85
CA MET A 425 16.22 -3.32 -7.11
C MET A 425 15.69 -2.03 -7.72
N SER A 426 15.31 -2.01 -9.01
CA SER A 426 14.66 -0.86 -9.65
C SER A 426 13.36 -0.44 -8.96
N MET A 427 12.69 -1.38 -8.25
CA MET A 427 11.43 -1.15 -7.55
C MET A 427 11.60 -0.72 -6.07
N VAL A 428 12.82 -0.72 -5.54
CA VAL A 428 13.09 -0.38 -4.14
C VAL A 428 13.23 1.13 -3.99
N ASP A 429 12.37 1.73 -3.15
CA ASP A 429 12.41 3.15 -2.79
C ASP A 429 13.34 3.42 -1.60
N ILE A 430 13.52 4.71 -1.27
CA ILE A 430 14.43 5.11 -0.19
C ILE A 430 13.96 4.64 1.19
N SER A 431 12.66 4.54 1.42
CA SER A 431 12.09 4.10 2.70
C SER A 431 12.38 2.63 2.95
N LEU A 432 12.11 1.79 1.94
CA LEU A 432 12.36 0.35 2.03
C LEU A 432 13.86 0.04 2.12
N MET A 433 14.69 0.77 1.34
CA MET A 433 16.16 0.63 1.40
C MET A 433 16.71 1.02 2.77
N ASN A 434 16.25 2.14 3.33
CA ASN A 434 16.66 2.57 4.67
C ASN A 434 16.27 1.54 5.74
N SER A 435 15.07 0.96 5.64
CA SER A 435 14.61 -0.08 6.57
C SER A 435 15.42 -1.36 6.44
N LEU A 436 15.73 -1.78 5.21
CA LEU A 436 16.59 -2.94 4.94
C LEU A 436 17.97 -2.77 5.56
N LEU A 437 18.61 -1.63 5.30
CA LEU A 437 19.97 -1.35 5.79
C LEU A 437 20.06 -1.24 7.32
N LYS A 438 18.97 -0.85 7.99
CA LYS A 438 18.89 -0.86 9.46
C LYS A 438 18.99 -2.26 10.07
N ALA A 439 18.57 -3.26 9.32
CA ALA A 439 18.58 -4.65 9.79
C ALA A 439 19.86 -5.42 9.41
N ILE A 440 20.80 -4.82 8.68
CA ILE A 440 22.01 -5.47 8.20
C ILE A 440 23.20 -5.09 9.09
N LEU A 441 23.95 -6.09 9.56
CA LEU A 441 25.15 -5.89 10.35
C LEU A 441 26.38 -5.60 9.46
N PRO A 442 27.33 -4.77 9.93
CA PRO A 442 28.61 -4.64 9.29
C PRO A 442 29.31 -5.99 9.16
N GLY A 443 29.90 -6.27 8.00
CA GLY A 443 30.51 -7.56 7.66
C GLY A 443 29.61 -8.51 6.87
N THR A 444 28.28 -8.27 6.83
CA THR A 444 27.38 -8.93 5.88
C THR A 444 27.59 -8.38 4.48
N ARG A 445 27.66 -9.24 3.47
CA ARG A 445 27.71 -8.83 2.06
C ARG A 445 26.32 -8.55 1.53
N LEU A 446 26.18 -7.45 0.79
CA LEU A 446 24.93 -7.03 0.18
C LEU A 446 25.07 -6.94 -1.34
N ILE A 447 24.36 -7.78 -2.06
CA ILE A 447 24.34 -7.78 -3.53
C ILE A 447 23.00 -7.25 -4.01
N LEU A 448 23.04 -6.16 -4.77
CA LEU A 448 21.90 -5.45 -5.32
C LEU A 448 21.80 -5.77 -6.81
N VAL A 449 20.74 -6.49 -7.20
CA VAL A 449 20.53 -6.90 -8.59
C VAL A 449 19.32 -6.19 -9.17
N GLY A 450 19.43 -5.68 -10.39
CA GLY A 450 18.29 -5.02 -11.02
C GLY A 450 18.57 -4.58 -12.46
N ASP A 451 17.58 -3.96 -13.07
CA ASP A 451 17.67 -3.38 -14.39
C ASP A 451 17.40 -1.87 -14.29
N VAL A 452 18.45 -1.07 -14.39
CA VAL A 452 18.39 0.39 -14.26
C VAL A 452 17.54 1.07 -15.36
N ASN A 453 17.27 0.36 -16.46
CA ASN A 453 16.50 0.86 -17.60
C ASN A 453 15.00 0.60 -17.48
N GLN A 454 14.58 -0.22 -16.52
CA GLN A 454 13.16 -0.39 -16.19
C GLN A 454 12.60 0.85 -15.48
N LEU A 455 11.28 0.85 -15.29
CA LEU A 455 10.63 1.91 -14.53
C LEU A 455 11.18 1.97 -13.10
N PRO A 456 11.38 3.18 -12.55
CA PRO A 456 11.82 3.34 -11.17
C PRO A 456 10.73 2.93 -10.17
N SER A 457 11.08 2.89 -8.88
CA SER A 457 10.16 2.62 -7.76
C SER A 457 8.94 3.55 -7.80
N VAL A 458 7.82 3.11 -7.24
CA VAL A 458 6.64 3.98 -7.07
C VAL A 458 6.90 5.04 -5.99
N GLY A 459 7.58 4.67 -4.89
CA GLY A 459 7.93 5.58 -3.82
C GLY A 459 9.10 6.51 -4.13
N ALA A 460 9.45 7.36 -3.16
CA ALA A 460 10.43 8.42 -3.30
C ALA A 460 11.87 7.90 -3.49
N GLY A 461 12.64 8.63 -4.28
CA GLY A 461 14.05 8.36 -4.55
C GLY A 461 14.32 7.55 -5.82
N SER A 462 15.58 7.43 -6.17
CA SER A 462 16.11 6.66 -7.30
C SER A 462 17.25 5.77 -6.85
N VAL A 463 17.03 4.94 -5.85
CA VAL A 463 18.07 4.26 -5.07
C VAL A 463 19.09 3.52 -5.94
N LEU A 464 18.65 2.61 -6.82
CA LEU A 464 19.56 1.85 -7.67
C LEU A 464 20.38 2.76 -8.59
N LYS A 465 19.74 3.74 -9.22
CA LYS A 465 20.39 4.68 -10.12
C LYS A 465 21.40 5.57 -9.40
N ASP A 466 21.02 6.10 -8.23
CA ASP A 466 21.88 6.97 -7.42
C ASP A 466 23.12 6.23 -6.92
N ILE A 467 22.98 4.96 -6.52
CA ILE A 467 24.12 4.11 -6.13
C ILE A 467 25.06 3.90 -7.32
N ILE A 468 24.54 3.56 -8.50
CA ILE A 468 25.35 3.38 -9.72
C ILE A 468 26.04 4.70 -10.13
N ASP A 469 25.28 5.79 -10.16
CA ASP A 469 25.79 7.10 -10.59
C ASP A 469 26.80 7.71 -9.60
N SER A 470 26.80 7.28 -8.35
CA SER A 470 27.81 7.68 -7.34
C SER A 470 29.20 7.10 -7.61
N LYS A 471 29.26 5.96 -8.30
CA LYS A 471 30.50 5.19 -8.55
C LYS A 471 31.29 4.84 -7.26
N MET A 472 30.59 4.76 -6.13
CA MET A 472 31.17 4.44 -4.84
C MET A 472 31.33 2.94 -4.62
N PHE A 473 30.55 2.14 -5.34
CA PHE A 473 30.47 0.70 -5.17
C PHE A 473 30.79 0.00 -6.48
N PRO A 474 31.42 -1.19 -6.45
CA PRO A 474 31.58 -2.02 -7.62
C PRO A 474 30.23 -2.21 -8.32
N THR A 475 30.21 -1.96 -9.61
CA THR A 475 29.03 -2.11 -10.44
C THR A 475 29.37 -2.90 -11.67
N VAL A 476 28.82 -4.09 -11.79
CA VAL A 476 29.02 -4.96 -12.96
C VAL A 476 27.81 -4.87 -13.87
N MET A 477 28.05 -4.41 -15.11
CA MET A 477 27.01 -4.29 -16.12
C MET A 477 27.05 -5.49 -17.07
N LEU A 478 26.05 -6.37 -16.96
CA LEU A 478 25.88 -7.50 -17.86
C LEU A 478 25.28 -7.03 -19.18
N THR A 479 26.10 -6.97 -20.22
CA THR A 479 25.71 -6.45 -21.53
C THR A 479 25.54 -7.50 -22.62
N LYS A 480 26.16 -8.70 -22.43
CA LYS A 480 26.13 -9.78 -23.39
C LYS A 480 24.79 -10.48 -23.40
N ILE A 481 24.15 -10.52 -24.57
CA ILE A 481 22.94 -11.31 -24.79
C ILE A 481 23.39 -12.72 -25.16
N PHE A 482 22.99 -13.70 -24.36
CA PHE A 482 23.35 -15.10 -24.64
C PHE A 482 22.63 -15.67 -25.85
N ARG A 483 23.26 -16.66 -26.50
CA ARG A 483 22.82 -17.23 -27.78
C ARG A 483 21.35 -17.68 -27.77
N GLN A 484 20.86 -18.28 -26.69
CA GLN A 484 19.47 -18.67 -26.55
C GLN A 484 18.52 -17.45 -26.51
N ALA A 485 18.96 -16.37 -25.88
CA ALA A 485 18.21 -15.12 -25.78
C ALA A 485 18.27 -14.29 -27.07
N SER A 486 19.36 -14.39 -27.84
CA SER A 486 19.52 -13.65 -29.10
C SER A 486 18.63 -14.14 -30.25
N THR A 487 17.98 -15.29 -30.11
CA THR A 487 16.98 -15.80 -31.06
C THR A 487 15.58 -15.24 -30.80
N SER A 488 15.35 -14.58 -29.66
CA SER A 488 14.09 -13.94 -29.32
C SER A 488 14.08 -12.46 -29.72
N ASP A 489 13.18 -12.11 -30.60
CA ASP A 489 12.99 -10.72 -31.02
C ASP A 489 12.42 -9.86 -29.90
N ILE A 490 11.73 -10.43 -28.90
CA ILE A 490 11.32 -9.71 -27.67
C ILE A 490 12.57 -9.12 -27.03
N ILE A 491 13.62 -9.92 -26.83
CA ILE A 491 14.86 -9.48 -26.16
C ILE A 491 15.64 -8.52 -27.05
N VAL A 492 15.82 -8.86 -28.31
CA VAL A 492 16.55 -8.01 -29.26
C VAL A 492 15.88 -6.64 -29.39
N ASN A 493 14.55 -6.62 -29.54
CA ASN A 493 13.80 -5.38 -29.67
C ASN A 493 13.74 -4.60 -28.36
N ALA A 494 13.68 -5.25 -27.19
CA ALA A 494 13.80 -4.57 -25.91
C ALA A 494 15.13 -3.81 -25.81
N HIS A 495 16.24 -4.43 -26.21
CA HIS A 495 17.55 -3.75 -26.23
C HIS A 495 17.61 -2.62 -27.26
N LYS A 496 16.98 -2.76 -28.45
CA LYS A 496 16.87 -1.67 -29.44
C LYS A 496 16.05 -0.52 -28.88
N ILE A 497 14.89 -0.80 -28.29
CA ILE A 497 14.05 0.21 -27.63
C ILE A 497 14.87 0.97 -26.58
N ASN A 498 15.57 0.25 -25.72
CA ASN A 498 16.40 0.87 -24.68
C ASN A 498 17.46 1.82 -25.23
N ARG A 499 18.09 1.47 -26.36
CA ARG A 499 19.09 2.32 -27.04
C ARG A 499 18.49 3.42 -27.91
N GLY A 500 17.15 3.46 -28.06
CA GLY A 500 16.47 4.40 -28.95
C GLY A 500 16.61 4.06 -30.43
N GLU A 501 16.89 2.80 -30.75
CA GLU A 501 17.04 2.29 -32.11
C GLU A 501 15.67 1.89 -32.70
N LYS A 502 15.52 2.03 -34.00
CA LYS A 502 14.31 1.63 -34.70
C LYS A 502 14.07 0.11 -34.61
N VAL A 503 12.83 -0.27 -34.39
CA VAL A 503 12.35 -1.64 -34.37
C VAL A 503 11.61 -1.93 -35.68
N SER A 504 11.88 -3.08 -36.32
CA SER A 504 11.12 -3.50 -37.49
C SER A 504 9.72 -3.95 -37.12
N LEU A 505 8.70 -3.42 -37.81
CA LEU A 505 7.28 -3.73 -37.59
C LEU A 505 6.68 -4.58 -38.75
N ASP A 506 7.50 -5.43 -39.37
CA ASP A 506 7.14 -6.23 -40.55
C ASP A 506 6.43 -7.56 -40.22
N ASN A 507 6.26 -7.88 -38.93
CA ASN A 507 5.62 -9.09 -38.42
C ASN A 507 6.24 -10.40 -38.90
N LYS A 508 7.53 -10.41 -39.25
CA LYS A 508 8.26 -11.65 -39.59
C LYS A 508 8.85 -12.36 -38.39
N SER A 509 8.74 -11.75 -37.23
CA SER A 509 9.18 -12.29 -35.94
C SER A 509 8.39 -13.54 -35.56
N MET A 510 9.00 -14.37 -34.70
CA MET A 510 8.34 -15.53 -34.11
C MET A 510 7.67 -15.21 -32.77
N ASP A 511 8.00 -14.10 -32.12
CA ASP A 511 7.56 -13.77 -30.76
C ASP A 511 7.23 -12.30 -30.53
N PHE A 512 7.47 -11.42 -31.51
CA PHE A 512 7.20 -9.99 -31.44
C PHE A 512 6.36 -9.52 -32.62
N PHE A 513 5.15 -9.00 -32.35
CA PHE A 513 4.20 -8.61 -33.39
C PHE A 513 3.68 -7.19 -33.16
N PHE A 514 3.43 -6.46 -34.26
CA PHE A 514 2.82 -5.14 -34.24
C PHE A 514 1.62 -5.08 -35.20
N LEU A 515 0.43 -4.86 -34.67
CA LEU A 515 -0.82 -4.79 -35.44
C LEU A 515 -1.29 -3.33 -35.51
N LYS A 516 -1.09 -2.68 -36.67
CA LYS A 516 -1.45 -1.27 -36.87
C LYS A 516 -2.95 -1.07 -36.78
N ARG A 517 -3.41 -0.27 -35.82
CA ARG A 517 -4.78 0.17 -35.61
C ARG A 517 -4.77 1.57 -35.01
N TYR A 518 -5.70 2.41 -35.45
CA TYR A 518 -5.72 3.84 -35.07
C TYR A 518 -6.99 4.26 -34.31
N GLU A 519 -7.97 3.36 -34.18
CA GLU A 519 -9.23 3.58 -33.47
C GLU A 519 -9.31 2.69 -32.23
N ALA A 520 -9.68 3.28 -31.10
CA ALA A 520 -9.75 2.58 -29.82
C ALA A 520 -10.62 1.32 -29.86
N ASP A 521 -11.80 1.40 -30.47
CA ASP A 521 -12.71 0.24 -30.53
C ASP A 521 -12.16 -0.89 -31.42
N LYS A 522 -11.47 -0.57 -32.50
CA LYS A 522 -10.77 -1.55 -33.33
C LYS A 522 -9.61 -2.20 -32.59
N ILE A 523 -8.86 -1.43 -31.79
CA ILE A 523 -7.79 -1.93 -30.93
C ILE A 523 -8.35 -2.90 -29.90
N ILE A 524 -9.41 -2.53 -29.21
CA ILE A 524 -10.07 -3.38 -28.20
C ILE A 524 -10.59 -4.67 -28.82
N ASN A 525 -11.26 -4.61 -29.96
CA ASN A 525 -11.75 -5.79 -30.64
C ASN A 525 -10.64 -6.76 -31.06
N VAL A 526 -9.53 -6.25 -31.59
CA VAL A 526 -8.36 -7.07 -31.93
C VAL A 526 -7.74 -7.67 -30.66
N THR A 527 -7.61 -6.89 -29.59
CA THR A 527 -7.12 -7.36 -28.29
C THR A 527 -7.96 -8.51 -27.76
N LEU A 528 -9.29 -8.41 -27.81
CA LEU A 528 -10.21 -9.50 -27.43
C LEU A 528 -10.01 -10.77 -28.27
N GLN A 529 -9.87 -10.64 -29.59
CA GLN A 529 -9.62 -11.79 -30.47
C GLN A 529 -8.27 -12.46 -30.18
N LEU A 530 -7.24 -11.67 -29.88
CA LEU A 530 -5.93 -12.17 -29.50
C LEU A 530 -6.00 -13.00 -28.22
N ILE A 531 -6.63 -12.48 -27.17
CA ILE A 531 -6.73 -13.14 -25.86
C ILE A 531 -7.58 -14.39 -25.95
N LYS A 532 -8.74 -14.33 -26.61
CA LYS A 532 -9.71 -15.43 -26.61
C LYS A 532 -9.37 -16.57 -27.58
N GLN A 533 -8.73 -16.26 -28.70
CA GLN A 533 -8.60 -17.24 -29.78
C GLN A 533 -7.17 -17.54 -30.24
N LYS A 534 -6.32 -16.51 -30.34
CA LYS A 534 -5.02 -16.64 -31.02
C LYS A 534 -3.89 -16.98 -30.05
N LEU A 535 -3.69 -16.13 -29.04
CA LEU A 535 -2.54 -16.25 -28.14
C LEU A 535 -2.57 -17.49 -27.24
N PRO A 536 -3.72 -17.95 -26.69
CA PRO A 536 -3.74 -19.18 -25.88
C PRO A 536 -3.16 -20.37 -26.61
N LYS A 537 -3.58 -20.55 -27.87
CA LYS A 537 -3.08 -21.64 -28.73
C LYS A 537 -1.63 -21.44 -29.13
N PHE A 538 -1.21 -20.20 -29.37
CA PHE A 538 0.14 -19.87 -29.81
C PHE A 538 1.19 -20.10 -28.73
N VAL A 539 0.90 -19.69 -27.49
CA VAL A 539 1.86 -19.81 -26.37
C VAL A 539 1.64 -21.07 -25.52
N GLY A 540 0.56 -21.81 -25.72
CA GLY A 540 0.21 -23.00 -24.94
C GLY A 540 -0.15 -22.64 -23.48
N ALA A 541 -1.00 -21.62 -23.30
CA ALA A 541 -1.42 -21.11 -21.99
C ALA A 541 -2.93 -20.84 -21.99
N SER A 542 -3.53 -20.57 -20.82
CA SER A 542 -4.93 -20.20 -20.73
C SER A 542 -5.15 -18.74 -21.13
N GLU A 543 -6.38 -18.35 -21.40
CA GLU A 543 -6.73 -16.94 -21.67
C GLU A 543 -6.44 -16.02 -20.45
N TYR A 544 -6.50 -16.57 -19.25
CA TYR A 544 -6.20 -15.86 -18.01
C TYR A 544 -4.69 -15.61 -17.79
N ASP A 545 -3.82 -16.41 -18.44
CA ASP A 545 -2.37 -16.23 -18.38
C ASP A 545 -1.86 -15.14 -19.32
N ILE A 546 -2.73 -14.68 -20.24
CA ILE A 546 -2.40 -13.59 -21.16
C ILE A 546 -2.73 -12.27 -20.50
N GLN A 547 -1.78 -11.35 -20.48
CA GLN A 547 -1.95 -10.08 -19.80
C GLN A 547 -2.03 -8.92 -20.78
N VAL A 548 -3.06 -8.08 -20.58
CA VAL A 548 -3.13 -6.77 -21.24
C VAL A 548 -2.41 -5.74 -20.39
N LEU A 549 -1.44 -5.05 -20.99
CA LEU A 549 -0.66 -4.00 -20.33
C LEU A 549 -0.94 -2.66 -21.02
N THR A 550 -1.42 -1.67 -20.27
CA THR A 550 -1.70 -0.34 -20.78
C THR A 550 -0.93 0.74 -20.02
N PRO A 551 -0.54 1.84 -20.70
CA PRO A 551 0.11 2.97 -20.04
C PRO A 551 -0.74 3.67 -18.99
N MET A 552 -2.05 3.71 -19.16
CA MET A 552 -2.95 4.62 -18.42
C MET A 552 -4.01 3.88 -17.62
N ARG A 553 -4.41 4.46 -16.48
CA ARG A 553 -5.54 3.98 -15.68
C ARG A 553 -6.88 4.39 -16.30
N LYS A 554 -7.00 5.65 -16.72
CA LYS A 554 -8.21 6.24 -17.31
C LYS A 554 -8.01 6.55 -18.78
N GLY A 555 -9.10 6.73 -19.52
CA GLY A 555 -9.12 7.08 -20.94
C GLY A 555 -9.58 5.95 -21.86
N LEU A 556 -9.47 6.16 -23.16
CA LEU A 556 -10.02 5.25 -24.19
C LEU A 556 -9.46 3.83 -24.14
N LEU A 557 -8.16 3.69 -23.81
CA LEU A 557 -7.47 2.42 -23.59
C LEU A 557 -6.97 2.29 -22.14
N GLY A 558 -7.63 2.96 -21.19
CA GLY A 558 -7.30 2.87 -19.77
C GLY A 558 -7.77 1.56 -19.14
N VAL A 559 -7.12 1.18 -18.04
CA VAL A 559 -7.41 -0.05 -17.27
C VAL A 559 -8.88 -0.16 -16.91
N GLU A 560 -9.51 0.91 -16.43
CA GLU A 560 -10.90 0.91 -15.99
C GLU A 560 -11.86 0.50 -17.13
N ARG A 561 -11.74 1.12 -18.29
CA ARG A 561 -12.55 0.79 -19.46
C ARG A 561 -12.25 -0.58 -20.03
N LEU A 562 -10.95 -0.91 -20.13
CA LEU A 562 -10.53 -2.21 -20.66
C LEU A 562 -11.04 -3.35 -19.78
N ASN A 563 -10.93 -3.26 -18.46
CA ASN A 563 -11.41 -4.30 -17.54
C ASN A 563 -12.92 -4.52 -17.66
N THR A 564 -13.72 -3.46 -17.75
CA THR A 564 -15.17 -3.58 -17.96
C THR A 564 -15.50 -4.32 -19.26
N ILE A 565 -14.83 -3.95 -20.36
CA ILE A 565 -15.07 -4.58 -21.67
C ILE A 565 -14.56 -6.04 -21.68
N LEU A 566 -13.32 -6.25 -21.18
CA LEU A 566 -12.73 -7.59 -21.17
C LEU A 566 -13.53 -8.55 -20.29
N GLN A 567 -14.01 -8.11 -19.12
CA GLN A 567 -14.89 -8.90 -18.26
C GLN A 567 -16.17 -9.33 -19.01
N MET A 568 -16.83 -8.39 -19.70
CA MET A 568 -18.08 -8.67 -20.43
C MET A 568 -17.91 -9.77 -21.48
N TYR A 569 -16.72 -9.88 -22.12
CA TYR A 569 -16.46 -10.84 -23.16
C TYR A 569 -15.76 -12.12 -22.69
N LEU A 570 -14.89 -12.05 -21.69
CA LEU A 570 -14.14 -13.19 -21.18
C LEU A 570 -14.91 -13.93 -20.07
N ASN A 571 -15.62 -13.17 -19.24
CA ASN A 571 -16.45 -13.69 -18.17
C ASN A 571 -17.86 -13.05 -18.19
N PRO A 572 -18.71 -13.37 -19.20
CA PRO A 572 -20.04 -12.76 -19.32
C PRO A 572 -20.95 -13.13 -18.15
N PRO A 573 -21.94 -12.28 -17.83
CA PRO A 573 -22.94 -12.57 -16.81
C PRO A 573 -23.73 -13.83 -17.16
N SER A 574 -24.14 -14.57 -16.14
CA SER A 574 -24.92 -15.80 -16.28
C SER A 574 -25.72 -16.05 -15.00
N ASP A 575 -26.91 -16.60 -15.12
CA ASP A 575 -27.76 -16.98 -13.96
C ASP A 575 -27.07 -17.97 -12.99
N ARG A 576 -25.96 -18.56 -13.40
CA ARG A 576 -25.17 -19.52 -12.58
C ARG A 576 -24.03 -18.84 -11.82
N LYS A 577 -23.74 -17.59 -12.10
CA LYS A 577 -22.64 -16.85 -11.48
C LYS A 577 -23.21 -15.74 -10.62
N LYS A 578 -22.74 -15.68 -9.40
CA LYS A 578 -23.06 -14.58 -8.52
C LYS A 578 -22.22 -13.34 -8.84
N GLU A 579 -22.80 -12.18 -8.55
CA GLU A 579 -22.18 -10.88 -8.76
C GLU A 579 -22.28 -10.04 -7.48
N LYS A 580 -21.25 -9.22 -7.26
CA LYS A 580 -21.23 -8.24 -6.16
C LYS A 580 -20.83 -6.88 -6.71
N GLU A 581 -21.73 -5.92 -6.60
CA GLU A 581 -21.42 -4.51 -6.88
C GLU A 581 -20.63 -3.90 -5.72
N HIS A 582 -19.53 -3.23 -6.05
CA HIS A 582 -18.72 -2.44 -5.12
C HIS A 582 -18.23 -1.17 -5.81
N GLY A 583 -18.82 -0.02 -5.47
CA GLY A 583 -18.57 1.24 -6.14
C GLY A 583 -18.93 1.20 -7.63
N ALA A 584 -17.94 1.41 -8.50
CA ALA A 584 -18.09 1.34 -9.95
C ALA A 584 -17.73 -0.04 -10.56
N ILE A 585 -17.32 -0.99 -9.71
CA ILE A 585 -16.87 -2.32 -10.14
C ILE A 585 -17.96 -3.33 -9.82
N VAL A 586 -18.22 -4.25 -10.75
CA VAL A 586 -19.03 -5.44 -10.51
C VAL A 586 -18.09 -6.64 -10.49
N PHE A 587 -17.90 -7.26 -9.35
CA PHE A 587 -17.16 -8.51 -9.22
C PHE A 587 -18.09 -9.69 -9.53
N ARG A 588 -17.58 -10.67 -10.24
CA ARG A 588 -18.31 -11.86 -10.68
C ARG A 588 -17.49 -13.12 -10.46
N GLU A 589 -18.12 -14.21 -10.09
CA GLU A 589 -17.46 -15.53 -10.03
C GLU A 589 -16.78 -15.86 -11.36
N GLY A 590 -15.51 -16.25 -11.29
CA GLY A 590 -14.62 -16.46 -12.43
C GLY A 590 -13.84 -15.22 -12.88
N ASP A 591 -14.00 -14.06 -12.24
CA ASP A 591 -13.22 -12.87 -12.59
C ASP A 591 -11.76 -13.00 -12.18
N LYS A 592 -10.89 -12.52 -13.07
CA LYS A 592 -9.48 -12.29 -12.75
C LYS A 592 -9.32 -10.99 -11.96
N VAL A 593 -8.78 -11.09 -10.78
CA VAL A 593 -8.57 -9.97 -9.85
C VAL A 593 -7.13 -9.84 -9.40
N MET A 594 -6.79 -8.67 -8.87
CA MET A 594 -5.47 -8.37 -8.30
C MET A 594 -5.65 -7.66 -6.96
N GLN A 595 -4.87 -8.09 -5.97
CA GLN A 595 -4.67 -7.34 -4.73
C GLN A 595 -3.93 -6.04 -5.02
N ILE A 596 -4.43 -4.91 -4.54
CA ILE A 596 -3.87 -3.59 -4.85
C ILE A 596 -3.23 -2.88 -3.66
N LYS A 597 -3.29 -3.50 -2.48
CA LYS A 597 -2.65 -3.06 -1.24
C LYS A 597 -1.96 -4.25 -0.58
N ASN A 598 -0.93 -4.00 0.23
CA ASN A 598 -0.39 -5.05 1.06
C ASN A 598 -1.31 -5.24 2.28
N ASN A 599 -1.79 -6.46 2.49
CA ASN A 599 -2.54 -6.84 3.69
C ASN A 599 -1.84 -8.02 4.37
N TYR A 600 -1.12 -7.74 5.46
CA TYR A 600 -0.30 -8.72 6.16
C TYR A 600 -1.09 -9.61 7.11
N GLN A 601 -2.32 -9.20 7.45
CA GLN A 601 -3.19 -9.92 8.40
C GLN A 601 -4.18 -10.83 7.68
N LEU A 602 -4.38 -10.67 6.37
CA LEU A 602 -5.32 -11.45 5.61
C LEU A 602 -4.86 -12.90 5.53
N GLU A 603 -5.66 -13.80 6.06
CA GLU A 603 -5.36 -15.22 6.12
C GLU A 603 -5.58 -15.89 4.77
N TRP A 604 -4.74 -16.85 4.47
CA TRP A 604 -4.90 -17.74 3.32
C TRP A 604 -4.70 -19.19 3.72
N GLU A 605 -5.34 -20.08 2.99
CA GLU A 605 -5.20 -21.52 3.14
C GLU A 605 -5.08 -22.21 1.78
N ILE A 606 -4.32 -23.29 1.75
CA ILE A 606 -4.26 -24.21 0.60
C ILE A 606 -5.07 -25.43 0.96
N ARG A 607 -6.05 -25.76 0.11
CA ARG A 607 -6.94 -26.90 0.31
C ARG A 607 -6.58 -28.07 -0.60
N SER A 608 -6.68 -29.29 -0.07
CA SER A 608 -6.61 -30.50 -0.87
C SER A 608 -7.86 -30.63 -1.78
N LYS A 609 -7.80 -31.55 -2.75
CA LYS A 609 -8.97 -31.90 -3.58
C LYS A 609 -10.20 -32.36 -2.77
N TYR A 610 -10.01 -32.72 -1.52
CA TYR A 610 -11.07 -33.14 -0.58
C TYR A 610 -11.50 -32.02 0.40
N GLY A 611 -11.05 -30.78 0.17
CA GLY A 611 -11.40 -29.63 0.99
C GLY A 611 -10.64 -29.53 2.32
N LEU A 612 -9.67 -30.41 2.59
CA LEU A 612 -8.87 -30.36 3.81
C LEU A 612 -7.76 -29.32 3.66
N CYS A 613 -7.56 -28.50 4.69
CA CYS A 613 -6.45 -27.54 4.74
C CYS A 613 -5.11 -28.31 4.78
N ILE A 614 -4.24 -28.05 3.81
CA ILE A 614 -2.89 -28.62 3.71
C ILE A 614 -1.89 -27.66 4.30
N ASP A 615 -2.05 -26.37 4.01
CA ASP A 615 -1.16 -25.30 4.44
C ASP A 615 -1.97 -24.02 4.69
N LYS A 616 -1.49 -23.17 5.58
CA LYS A 616 -2.11 -21.88 5.90
C LYS A 616 -1.07 -20.85 6.30
N GLY A 617 -1.39 -19.61 6.08
CA GLY A 617 -0.52 -18.51 6.48
C GLY A 617 -1.25 -17.18 6.41
N THR A 618 -0.51 -16.11 6.58
CA THR A 618 -1.02 -14.73 6.51
C THR A 618 -0.27 -13.92 5.47
N GLY A 619 -0.93 -12.90 4.95
CA GLY A 619 -0.36 -11.92 4.03
C GLY A 619 -0.72 -12.17 2.57
N VAL A 620 -1.39 -11.16 1.98
CA VAL A 620 -1.65 -11.04 0.54
C VAL A 620 -1.10 -9.69 0.10
N PHE A 621 -0.38 -9.68 -1.00
CA PHE A 621 0.46 -8.53 -1.34
C PHE A 621 0.02 -7.83 -2.62
N ASN A 622 0.32 -6.55 -2.70
CA ASN A 622 0.08 -5.76 -3.91
C ASN A 622 0.74 -6.43 -5.13
N GLY A 623 -0.08 -6.68 -6.16
CA GLY A 623 0.32 -7.38 -7.36
C GLY A 623 -0.03 -8.87 -7.39
N ASP A 624 -0.41 -9.50 -6.26
CA ASP A 624 -0.92 -10.87 -6.26
C ASP A 624 -2.19 -10.93 -7.11
N THR A 625 -2.27 -11.91 -8.02
CA THR A 625 -3.45 -12.09 -8.87
C THR A 625 -4.10 -13.43 -8.60
N GLY A 626 -5.42 -13.46 -8.72
CA GLY A 626 -6.21 -14.65 -8.51
C GLY A 626 -7.51 -14.62 -9.32
N ILE A 627 -8.30 -15.66 -9.12
CA ILE A 627 -9.62 -15.81 -9.74
C ILE A 627 -10.65 -15.88 -8.61
N ILE A 628 -11.74 -15.15 -8.77
CA ILE A 628 -12.86 -15.23 -7.83
C ILE A 628 -13.51 -16.61 -8.00
N GLU A 629 -13.49 -17.41 -6.96
CA GLU A 629 -14.02 -18.77 -6.96
C GLU A 629 -15.45 -18.83 -6.48
N GLU A 630 -15.78 -18.02 -5.44
CA GLU A 630 -17.11 -18.00 -4.83
C GLU A 630 -17.45 -16.59 -4.33
N ILE A 631 -18.70 -16.18 -4.51
CA ILE A 631 -19.31 -15.01 -3.88
C ILE A 631 -20.41 -15.51 -2.97
N ASN A 632 -20.27 -15.27 -1.68
CA ASN A 632 -21.21 -15.70 -0.66
C ASN A 632 -21.92 -14.50 -0.05
N ASP A 633 -23.14 -14.21 -0.54
CA ASP A 633 -23.94 -13.09 -0.05
C ASP A 633 -24.40 -13.28 1.39
N PHE A 634 -24.50 -14.54 1.84
CA PHE A 634 -24.91 -14.86 3.18
C PHE A 634 -23.81 -14.54 4.22
N ALA A 635 -22.57 -14.91 3.89
CA ALA A 635 -21.40 -14.61 4.72
C ALA A 635 -20.82 -13.22 4.46
N GLU A 636 -21.33 -12.50 3.43
CA GLU A 636 -20.80 -11.23 2.93
C GLU A 636 -19.30 -11.33 2.57
N THR A 637 -18.92 -12.42 1.86
CA THR A 637 -17.55 -12.69 1.51
C THR A 637 -17.37 -13.02 0.04
N ILE A 638 -16.15 -12.73 -0.47
CA ILE A 638 -15.65 -13.18 -1.77
C ILE A 638 -14.41 -14.04 -1.52
N THR A 639 -14.44 -15.28 -2.02
CA THR A 639 -13.28 -16.15 -1.97
C THR A 639 -12.49 -16.05 -3.28
N VAL A 640 -11.21 -15.71 -3.16
CA VAL A 640 -10.27 -15.58 -4.29
C VAL A 640 -9.23 -16.69 -4.21
N ASN A 641 -9.06 -17.41 -5.30
CA ASN A 641 -8.00 -18.39 -5.48
C ASN A 641 -6.80 -17.71 -6.14
N PHE A 642 -5.80 -17.36 -5.35
CA PHE A 642 -4.54 -16.78 -5.81
C PHE A 642 -3.57 -17.84 -6.34
N ASP A 643 -2.47 -17.39 -6.91
CA ASP A 643 -1.38 -18.27 -7.36
C ASP A 643 -1.00 -19.28 -6.25
N GLU A 644 -0.62 -20.50 -6.64
CA GLU A 644 -0.30 -21.64 -5.76
C GLU A 644 -1.50 -22.27 -5.05
N GLY A 645 -2.73 -21.90 -5.43
CA GLY A 645 -3.94 -22.43 -4.82
C GLY A 645 -4.22 -21.85 -3.44
N ARG A 646 -3.67 -20.66 -3.14
CA ARG A 646 -3.95 -19.93 -1.90
C ARG A 646 -5.36 -19.35 -1.95
N MET A 647 -6.24 -19.93 -1.16
CA MET A 647 -7.62 -19.47 -1.00
C MET A 647 -7.67 -18.38 0.05
N VAL A 648 -8.22 -17.23 -0.32
CA VAL A 648 -8.35 -16.06 0.56
C VAL A 648 -9.79 -15.61 0.59
N GLU A 649 -10.33 -15.41 1.77
CA GLU A 649 -11.69 -14.93 1.97
C GLU A 649 -11.68 -13.44 2.31
N TYR A 650 -12.30 -12.64 1.46
CA TYR A 650 -12.46 -11.19 1.64
C TYR A 650 -13.86 -10.90 2.13
N SER A 651 -13.98 -10.25 3.29
CA SER A 651 -15.26 -9.61 3.64
C SER A 651 -15.56 -8.48 2.65
N TYR A 652 -16.84 -8.18 2.42
CA TYR A 652 -17.25 -7.09 1.51
C TYR A 652 -16.64 -5.73 1.87
N LYS A 653 -16.21 -5.53 3.12
CA LYS A 653 -15.53 -4.31 3.59
C LYS A 653 -14.10 -4.18 3.05
N LEU A 654 -13.46 -5.29 2.68
CA LEU A 654 -12.09 -5.32 2.15
C LEU A 654 -12.03 -5.28 0.62
N LEU A 655 -13.16 -5.17 -0.07
CA LEU A 655 -13.19 -5.15 -1.54
C LEU A 655 -12.49 -3.94 -2.17
N ASP A 656 -12.23 -2.89 -1.41
CA ASP A 656 -11.36 -1.77 -1.82
C ASP A 656 -9.90 -2.19 -2.02
N GLU A 657 -9.52 -3.40 -1.60
CA GLU A 657 -8.19 -3.96 -1.81
C GLU A 657 -8.08 -4.79 -3.08
N LEU A 658 -9.21 -5.05 -3.77
CA LEU A 658 -9.27 -5.82 -5.00
C LEU A 658 -9.63 -4.95 -6.20
N GLU A 659 -9.01 -5.23 -7.34
CA GLU A 659 -9.39 -4.69 -8.65
C GLU A 659 -9.47 -5.81 -9.71
N LEU A 660 -10.30 -5.61 -10.74
CA LEU A 660 -10.26 -6.49 -11.93
C LEU A 660 -8.89 -6.41 -12.59
N ALA A 661 -8.36 -7.53 -13.04
CA ALA A 661 -6.99 -7.65 -13.53
C ALA A 661 -6.84 -8.26 -14.95
N TYR A 662 -7.88 -8.20 -15.77
CA TYR A 662 -7.77 -8.55 -17.19
C TYR A 662 -6.79 -7.62 -17.91
N ALA A 663 -6.86 -6.33 -17.61
CA ALA A 663 -5.87 -5.33 -17.98
C ALA A 663 -5.30 -4.67 -16.72
N VAL A 664 -3.99 -4.42 -16.71
CA VAL A 664 -3.30 -3.70 -15.64
C VAL A 664 -2.39 -2.62 -16.23
N THR A 665 -2.00 -1.63 -15.42
CA THR A 665 -1.01 -0.68 -15.88
C THR A 665 0.36 -1.34 -15.98
N ILE A 666 1.21 -0.82 -16.88
CA ILE A 666 2.60 -1.29 -17.02
C ILE A 666 3.35 -1.17 -15.69
N HIS A 667 3.08 -0.13 -14.89
CA HIS A 667 3.67 0.01 -13.55
C HIS A 667 3.29 -1.15 -12.61
N LYS A 668 2.03 -1.58 -12.61
CA LYS A 668 1.58 -2.71 -11.79
C LYS A 668 2.07 -4.08 -12.28
N SER A 669 2.61 -4.16 -13.49
CA SER A 669 3.20 -5.39 -14.03
C SER A 669 4.68 -5.58 -13.65
N GLN A 670 5.31 -4.60 -13.00
CA GLN A 670 6.70 -4.72 -12.55
C GLN A 670 6.87 -5.94 -11.63
N GLY A 671 8.01 -6.63 -11.72
CA GLY A 671 8.27 -7.87 -11.00
C GLY A 671 7.49 -9.09 -11.50
N SER A 672 6.55 -8.92 -12.44
CA SER A 672 5.76 -10.01 -13.03
C SER A 672 6.24 -10.36 -14.44
N GLU A 673 6.04 -11.59 -14.85
CA GLU A 673 6.25 -12.04 -16.24
C GLU A 673 5.07 -12.90 -16.67
N TYR A 674 4.69 -12.80 -17.94
CA TYR A 674 3.52 -13.46 -18.50
C TYR A 674 3.89 -14.28 -19.72
N PRO A 675 3.23 -15.41 -20.00
CA PRO A 675 3.43 -16.18 -21.22
C PRO A 675 3.25 -15.34 -22.48
N ALA A 676 2.22 -14.50 -22.53
CA ALA A 676 2.02 -13.52 -23.60
C ALA A 676 1.51 -12.18 -23.03
N VAL A 677 1.91 -11.10 -23.68
CA VAL A 677 1.52 -9.74 -23.36
C VAL A 677 0.89 -9.07 -24.58
N VAL A 678 -0.24 -8.41 -24.37
CA VAL A 678 -0.89 -7.55 -25.37
C VAL A 678 -0.80 -6.10 -24.90
N ILE A 679 -0.28 -5.23 -25.75
CA ILE A 679 -0.09 -3.80 -25.43
C ILE A 679 -0.98 -2.98 -26.38
N PRO A 680 -2.18 -2.57 -25.95
CA PRO A 680 -2.99 -1.61 -26.69
C PRO A 680 -2.36 -0.23 -26.59
N LEU A 681 -2.11 0.43 -27.75
CA LEU A 681 -1.33 1.66 -27.80
C LEU A 681 -1.99 2.74 -28.67
N LEU A 682 -2.28 3.88 -28.08
CA LEU A 682 -2.65 5.12 -28.73
C LEU A 682 -1.90 6.30 -28.10
N SER A 683 -2.00 7.46 -28.71
CA SER A 683 -1.41 8.70 -28.18
C SER A 683 -1.88 8.99 -26.75
N GLY A 684 -0.99 9.53 -25.95
CA GLY A 684 -1.23 9.88 -24.56
C GLY A 684 -0.32 11.00 -24.06
N PRO A 685 -0.36 11.31 -22.75
CA PRO A 685 0.49 12.34 -22.17
C PRO A 685 1.99 12.04 -22.40
N ARG A 686 2.72 12.99 -22.98
CA ARG A 686 4.13 12.82 -23.36
C ARG A 686 5.03 12.37 -22.20
N MET A 687 4.77 12.85 -20.99
CA MET A 687 5.53 12.47 -19.80
C MET A 687 5.40 10.98 -19.45
N LEU A 688 4.25 10.39 -19.74
CA LEU A 688 3.98 8.99 -19.49
C LEU A 688 4.44 8.10 -20.65
N MET A 689 4.26 8.57 -21.89
CA MET A 689 4.57 7.83 -23.11
C MET A 689 6.08 7.93 -23.44
N ASN A 690 6.89 7.22 -22.65
CA ASN A 690 8.35 7.25 -22.77
C ASN A 690 8.95 5.86 -23.01
N ARG A 691 10.23 5.87 -23.35
CA ARG A 691 11.03 4.69 -23.69
C ARG A 691 11.04 3.63 -22.60
N ASN A 692 11.24 4.02 -21.35
CA ASN A 692 11.35 3.09 -20.23
C ASN A 692 10.03 2.37 -19.96
N LEU A 693 8.88 3.07 -20.15
CA LEU A 693 7.57 2.44 -20.04
C LEU A 693 7.39 1.35 -21.09
N LEU A 694 7.71 1.67 -22.36
CA LEU A 694 7.63 0.70 -23.46
C LEU A 694 8.58 -0.48 -23.25
N TYR A 695 9.82 -0.19 -22.87
CA TYR A 695 10.83 -1.20 -22.53
C TYR A 695 10.33 -2.14 -21.43
N THR A 696 9.81 -1.58 -20.34
CA THR A 696 9.25 -2.37 -19.24
C THR A 696 8.10 -3.25 -19.70
N ALA A 697 7.18 -2.73 -20.51
CA ALA A 697 6.03 -3.50 -21.02
C ALA A 697 6.47 -4.69 -21.89
N VAL A 698 7.40 -4.47 -22.80
CA VAL A 698 7.92 -5.51 -23.70
C VAL A 698 8.64 -6.61 -22.92
N THR A 699 9.43 -6.24 -21.91
CA THR A 699 10.19 -7.18 -21.09
C THR A 699 9.34 -8.02 -20.13
N ARG A 700 8.02 -7.77 -20.03
CA ARG A 700 7.10 -8.61 -19.25
C ARG A 700 6.68 -9.88 -19.94
N ALA A 701 6.93 -10.03 -21.24
CA ALA A 701 6.54 -11.21 -22.02
C ALA A 701 7.64 -12.27 -22.03
N LYS A 702 7.24 -13.54 -21.84
CA LYS A 702 8.13 -14.70 -21.93
C LYS A 702 8.20 -15.29 -23.34
N LYS A 703 7.03 -15.44 -24.01
CA LYS A 703 6.91 -16.17 -25.27
C LYS A 703 6.37 -15.33 -26.42
N CYS A 704 5.56 -14.30 -26.12
CA CYS A 704 4.95 -13.49 -27.17
C CYS A 704 4.60 -12.09 -26.69
N VAL A 705 4.98 -11.07 -27.45
CA VAL A 705 4.49 -9.70 -27.36
C VAL A 705 3.68 -9.36 -28.59
N THR A 706 2.49 -8.82 -28.39
CA THR A 706 1.69 -8.24 -29.48
C THR A 706 1.28 -6.82 -29.11
N ILE A 707 1.77 -5.85 -29.89
CA ILE A 707 1.39 -4.44 -29.75
C ILE A 707 0.27 -4.18 -30.75
N VAL A 708 -0.84 -3.60 -30.30
CA VAL A 708 -2.00 -3.26 -31.14
C VAL A 708 -2.24 -1.78 -31.05
N GLY A 709 -1.91 -1.04 -32.11
CA GLY A 709 -2.09 0.41 -32.03
C GLY A 709 -1.41 1.22 -33.10
N ASP A 710 -1.14 2.48 -32.74
CA ASP A 710 -0.54 3.49 -33.61
C ASP A 710 0.99 3.37 -33.64
N ASP A 711 1.53 3.10 -34.83
CA ASP A 711 2.98 2.97 -35.05
C ASP A 711 3.71 4.28 -34.85
N THR A 712 3.09 5.43 -35.11
CA THR A 712 3.68 6.73 -34.86
C THR A 712 3.91 6.94 -33.34
N THR A 713 2.92 6.58 -32.55
CA THR A 713 3.04 6.64 -31.07
C THR A 713 4.14 5.70 -30.56
N PHE A 714 4.25 4.50 -31.13
CA PHE A 714 5.31 3.55 -30.79
C PHE A 714 6.70 4.12 -31.08
N GLU A 715 6.92 4.69 -32.27
CA GLU A 715 8.20 5.34 -32.64
C GLU A 715 8.50 6.53 -31.73
N GLN A 716 7.51 7.40 -31.46
CA GLN A 716 7.67 8.53 -30.54
C GLN A 716 8.06 8.06 -29.11
N MET A 717 7.54 6.95 -28.61
CA MET A 717 7.94 6.42 -27.32
C MET A 717 9.41 5.97 -27.32
N ILE A 718 9.90 5.37 -28.39
CA ILE A 718 11.31 4.97 -28.52
C ILE A 718 12.22 6.19 -28.53
N GLU A 719 11.82 7.26 -29.22
CA GLU A 719 12.58 8.51 -29.28
C GLU A 719 12.52 9.29 -27.96
N ASN A 720 11.40 9.16 -27.23
CA ASN A 720 11.16 9.90 -25.99
C ASN A 720 11.98 9.33 -24.82
N ASN A 721 13.17 9.88 -24.61
CA ASN A 721 14.05 9.57 -23.47
C ASN A 721 13.79 10.48 -22.26
N SER A 722 12.73 11.29 -22.27
CA SER A 722 12.38 12.12 -21.13
C SER A 722 11.88 11.24 -19.99
N GLN A 723 12.79 10.92 -19.09
CA GLN A 723 12.41 10.41 -17.78
C GLN A 723 11.90 11.59 -16.96
N GLN A 724 10.84 11.38 -16.20
CA GLN A 724 10.49 12.36 -15.17
C GLN A 724 11.70 12.51 -14.24
N ARG A 725 12.33 13.69 -14.28
CA ARG A 725 13.48 13.97 -13.41
C ARG A 725 13.01 13.82 -11.97
N ARG A 726 13.58 12.86 -11.27
CA ARG A 726 13.38 12.73 -9.83
C ARG A 726 14.42 13.56 -9.11
N TYR A 727 13.95 14.36 -8.20
CA TYR A 727 14.82 15.06 -7.26
C TYR A 727 15.16 14.09 -6.13
N SER A 728 16.36 13.52 -6.18
CA SER A 728 16.91 12.59 -5.20
C SER A 728 18.33 13.02 -4.84
N GLY A 729 18.64 13.08 -3.56
CA GLY A 729 19.94 13.53 -3.04
C GLY A 729 20.84 12.40 -2.56
N LEU A 730 20.44 11.14 -2.70
CA LEU A 730 21.24 10.00 -2.22
C LEU A 730 22.63 9.94 -2.84
N LYS A 731 22.73 10.18 -4.17
CA LYS A 731 24.01 10.24 -4.86
C LYS A 731 24.97 11.24 -4.22
N ASP A 732 24.50 12.48 -4.00
CA ASP A 732 25.32 13.55 -3.43
C ASP A 732 25.82 13.19 -2.03
N ARG A 733 24.95 12.56 -1.23
CA ARG A 733 25.30 12.09 0.12
C ARG A 733 26.34 10.98 0.12
N LEU A 734 26.24 10.06 -0.84
CA LEU A 734 27.24 9.02 -1.00
C LEU A 734 28.63 9.63 -1.34
N LEU A 735 28.65 10.66 -2.17
CA LEU A 735 29.91 11.34 -2.54
C LEU A 735 30.49 12.14 -1.37
N GLU A 736 29.65 12.79 -0.55
CA GLU A 736 30.09 13.50 0.67
C GLU A 736 30.73 12.56 1.68
N ASN A 737 30.14 11.40 1.92
CA ASN A 737 30.71 10.39 2.84
C ASN A 737 32.08 9.87 2.37
N LYS A 738 32.40 9.99 1.08
CA LYS A 738 33.73 9.63 0.56
C LYS A 738 34.80 10.65 0.93
N GLU A 739 34.43 11.92 1.00
CA GLU A 739 35.36 13.00 1.31
C GLU A 739 35.66 13.06 2.81
N GLU A 740 34.75 12.52 3.65
CA GLU A 740 34.93 12.47 5.10
C GLU A 740 35.63 11.17 5.59
N ALA A 741 35.67 10.11 4.79
CA ALA A 741 36.33 8.83 5.10
C ALA A 741 37.79 8.79 4.59
#